data_2c215349ea40f93bfb0eaf57f7630611
#
_entry.id   2c215349ea40f93bfb0eaf57f7630611
#
_cell.length_a   1.000
_cell.length_b   1.000
_cell.length_c   1.000
_cell.angle_alpha   90.00
_cell.angle_beta   90.00
_cell.angle_gamma   90.00
#
_symmetry.space_group_name_H-M   'P 1'
#
loop_
_entity.id
_entity.type
_entity.pdbx_description
1 polymer ?
#
loop_
_entity_poly.entity_id
_entity_poly.type
_entity_poly.pdbx_seq_one_letter_code
_entity_poly.pdbx_strand_id
1 'polypeptide(L)'
;MGEVRRLHIDFETRSAIDISSYGAFRYIADDSFSLLLTAYAFDEEAVKVVDHTKGEEWPQLLRESLLDPDIVKVAYNANFERTVIRRVTGEYCPPEQWRDAMVLAASCGLPLSLGQCSAALCLPQDAAKDKAGRDLIRRFCVPKKDGSFNDPASDPERWEQFCEYNRQDVVAERTIFHMLEEWLPDETEHRLWCLDTRINERGVRVDRTLAAHASEMDERFKAELTEKAIALTGLDNPSSVTQVKRWLREQEGLDVMSLNKKAVADVVAQLKTDEAKEFMHLRSMLAKTSASKYDAMLRCSTDDDPHVHGTMQFFGAHTGRWAGRLLQVQNLPQNHLPDLAEARELVRAGDYETLKCLYDNVPGVLSELIRTGIVPEPGCRLVVADFSAIEARVTAWLAGEEWRMEVFRNGGDIYCASASQMFHVPVVKHGENGDLRQKGKIAELALGYGGGIGALKAFGGDKPWKGMNGTMHPGMTEEEMGEIVGRWRESSPKVVALWKKLERAASLCASRHTAADTGVHGIRYEWERGIMWLRLPSGRRMAYFNAEYRDFPRRVGTGKCLTYMVLNQTTRKWERVETFGGRLVENCFAAGTLVLTQDGWKPIERIHGDELVWDGETFVETAGSVFTGRRETIALDGVRVTPDHKILTKEGWRCAETCNGLDRLRVQLPTDHWPGGDADRRRPEKVESPLFDLRFNPRNRPARSAEEREDWQERFVRLFDKAVYIRGEDDTRDVKTSGLCGLALHDTTTGNAAHCTTKRCLRLLRPANTVRRPMRRRRLCWRRRGALLTSSSARNSRATSTVSAHGPLFARRWTTSLSRRRRGTR
;
A
#
# COMPACT_ATOMS: atom_id res chain seq x y z
N MET A 1 8.91 34.21 5.75
CA MET A 1 7.82 33.53 5.06
C MET A 1 6.60 33.81 5.92
N GLY A 2 5.53 34.40 5.38
CA GLY A 2 4.29 34.53 6.10
C GLY A 2 3.78 33.14 6.51
N GLU A 3 3.14 33.06 7.65
CA GLU A 3 2.51 31.82 8.12
C GLU A 3 1.46 31.41 7.08
N VAL A 4 1.54 30.17 6.59
CA VAL A 4 0.57 29.63 5.61
C VAL A 4 -0.73 29.39 6.37
N ARG A 5 -1.80 30.07 5.95
CA ARG A 5 -3.13 29.92 6.55
C ARG A 5 -3.69 28.54 6.26
N ARG A 6 -4.28 27.92 7.28
CA ARG A 6 -4.89 26.59 7.20
C ARG A 6 -6.41 26.67 7.38
N LEU A 7 -7.12 25.83 6.64
CA LEU A 7 -8.56 25.64 6.79
C LEU A 7 -8.83 24.17 7.15
N HIS A 8 -9.26 23.93 8.38
CA HIS A 8 -9.73 22.64 8.86
C HIS A 8 -11.23 22.52 8.57
N ILE A 9 -11.69 21.38 7.99
CA ILE A 9 -13.06 21.23 7.52
C ILE A 9 -13.53 19.78 7.59
N ASP A 10 -14.82 19.58 7.91
CA ASP A 10 -15.51 18.30 7.94
C ASP A 10 -16.98 18.47 7.56
N PHE A 11 -17.56 17.49 6.87
CA PHE A 11 -18.92 17.51 6.38
C PHE A 11 -19.77 16.38 6.91
N GLU A 12 -21.00 16.68 7.28
CA GLU A 12 -22.04 15.67 7.49
C GLU A 12 -23.03 15.68 6.33
N THR A 13 -23.29 14.51 5.79
CA THR A 13 -24.06 14.33 4.55
C THR A 13 -25.05 13.18 4.66
N ARG A 14 -26.03 13.13 3.75
CA ARG A 14 -26.92 11.98 3.59
C ARG A 14 -27.12 11.62 2.13
N SER A 15 -27.40 10.35 1.86
CA SER A 15 -27.81 9.82 0.55
C SER A 15 -28.65 8.56 0.74
N ALA A 16 -29.50 8.24 -0.22
CA ALA A 16 -30.33 7.04 -0.19
C ALA A 16 -29.51 5.75 -0.32
N ILE A 17 -28.28 5.82 -0.82
CA ILE A 17 -27.42 4.66 -0.99
C ILE A 17 -26.36 4.57 0.11
N ASP A 18 -25.95 3.34 0.44
CA ASP A 18 -24.99 3.07 1.50
C ASP A 18 -23.55 3.30 1.01
N ILE A 19 -22.86 4.26 1.62
CA ILE A 19 -21.48 4.62 1.30
C ILE A 19 -20.51 3.44 1.41
N SER A 20 -20.75 2.50 2.33
CA SER A 20 -19.86 1.36 2.55
C SER A 20 -19.92 0.34 1.41
N SER A 21 -21.07 0.23 0.76
CA SER A 21 -21.32 -0.71 -0.34
C SER A 21 -21.09 -0.12 -1.71
N TYR A 22 -21.38 1.17 -1.90
CA TYR A 22 -21.33 1.86 -3.19
C TYR A 22 -20.06 2.73 -3.37
N GLY A 23 -19.39 3.08 -2.26
CA GLY A 23 -18.26 3.99 -2.25
C GLY A 23 -18.66 5.47 -2.24
N ALA A 24 -17.74 6.32 -1.77
CA ALA A 24 -17.99 7.75 -1.57
C ALA A 24 -18.39 8.47 -2.87
N PHE A 25 -17.76 8.17 -3.99
CA PHE A 25 -18.05 8.82 -5.27
C PHE A 25 -19.48 8.57 -5.74
N ARG A 26 -19.95 7.30 -5.69
CA ARG A 26 -21.33 6.96 -6.03
C ARG A 26 -22.34 7.54 -5.05
N TYR A 27 -22.02 7.51 -3.75
CA TYR A 27 -22.80 8.09 -2.68
C TYR A 27 -23.04 9.60 -2.89
N ILE A 28 -21.98 10.34 -3.24
CA ILE A 28 -22.05 11.80 -3.47
C ILE A 28 -22.69 12.15 -4.82
N ALA A 29 -22.53 11.30 -5.84
CA ALA A 29 -23.11 11.50 -7.17
C ALA A 29 -24.61 11.21 -7.23
N ASP A 30 -25.17 10.51 -6.23
CA ASP A 30 -26.59 10.14 -6.19
C ASP A 30 -27.49 11.37 -6.09
N ASP A 31 -28.62 11.35 -6.77
CA ASP A 31 -29.58 12.49 -6.79
C ASP A 31 -30.17 12.82 -5.42
N SER A 32 -30.23 11.82 -4.52
CA SER A 32 -30.67 11.99 -3.16
C SER A 32 -29.63 12.62 -2.22
N PHE A 33 -28.41 12.82 -2.71
CA PHE A 33 -27.34 13.40 -1.91
C PHE A 33 -27.70 14.79 -1.39
N SER A 34 -27.41 15.02 -0.11
CA SER A 34 -27.65 16.31 0.54
C SER A 34 -26.54 16.60 1.55
N LEU A 35 -25.91 17.76 1.44
CA LEU A 35 -25.02 18.30 2.47
C LEU A 35 -25.88 18.80 3.63
N LEU A 36 -25.62 18.32 4.84
CA LEU A 36 -26.37 18.67 6.04
C LEU A 36 -25.67 19.73 6.89
N LEU A 37 -24.40 19.45 7.23
CA LEU A 37 -23.59 20.31 8.09
C LEU A 37 -22.20 20.51 7.48
N THR A 38 -21.64 21.70 7.74
CA THR A 38 -20.23 22.02 7.48
C THR A 38 -19.61 22.57 8.74
N ALA A 39 -18.71 21.82 9.37
CA ALA A 39 -17.87 22.34 10.44
C ALA A 39 -16.53 22.79 9.89
N TYR A 40 -16.05 23.98 10.30
CA TYR A 40 -14.77 24.49 9.83
C TYR A 40 -14.11 25.43 10.82
N ALA A 41 -12.79 25.56 10.71
CA ALA A 41 -12.02 26.56 11.44
C ALA A 41 -10.79 27.00 10.63
N PHE A 42 -10.44 28.27 10.70
CA PHE A 42 -9.16 28.77 10.22
C PHE A 42 -8.14 28.73 11.35
N ASP A 43 -6.98 28.15 11.10
CA ASP A 43 -5.87 28.08 12.04
C ASP A 43 -6.34 27.67 13.46
N GLU A 44 -6.16 28.53 14.46
CA GLU A 44 -6.58 28.30 15.85
C GLU A 44 -7.95 28.93 16.21
N GLU A 45 -8.69 29.44 15.20
CA GLU A 45 -10.02 30.01 15.46
C GLU A 45 -10.97 28.96 16.04
N ALA A 46 -12.04 29.45 16.69
CA ALA A 46 -13.11 28.59 17.15
C ALA A 46 -13.80 27.90 15.97
N VAL A 47 -14.10 26.62 16.11
CA VAL A 47 -14.82 25.85 15.06
C VAL A 47 -16.24 26.40 14.92
N LYS A 48 -16.62 26.75 13.70
CA LYS A 48 -17.95 27.20 13.30
C LYS A 48 -18.69 26.06 12.60
N VAL A 49 -20.00 26.02 12.73
CA VAL A 49 -20.86 25.06 12.02
C VAL A 49 -21.87 25.84 11.19
N VAL A 50 -22.07 25.42 9.95
CA VAL A 50 -23.11 25.89 9.03
C VAL A 50 -24.15 24.78 8.91
N ASP A 51 -25.39 25.09 9.20
CA ASP A 51 -26.53 24.16 9.13
C ASP A 51 -27.33 24.40 7.84
N HIS A 52 -27.02 23.60 6.81
CA HIS A 52 -27.66 23.71 5.50
C HIS A 52 -29.12 23.32 5.50
N THR A 53 -29.60 22.60 6.53
CA THR A 53 -31.01 22.21 6.66
C THR A 53 -31.89 23.40 7.04
N LYS A 54 -31.30 24.47 7.60
CA LYS A 54 -31.93 25.76 7.87
C LYS A 54 -31.81 26.75 6.72
N GLY A 55 -31.24 26.35 5.60
CA GLY A 55 -30.98 27.23 4.46
C GLY A 55 -29.77 28.13 4.66
N GLU A 56 -28.88 27.81 5.62
CA GLU A 56 -27.61 28.52 5.76
C GLU A 56 -26.67 28.16 4.61
N GLU A 57 -26.04 29.18 4.02
CA GLU A 57 -25.02 29.00 2.99
C GLU A 57 -23.63 29.14 3.60
N TRP A 58 -22.61 28.63 2.90
CA TRP A 58 -21.23 28.87 3.27
C TRP A 58 -20.96 30.40 3.26
N PRO A 59 -20.37 30.94 4.33
CA PRO A 59 -19.92 32.33 4.34
C PRO A 59 -18.97 32.59 3.17
N GLN A 60 -19.00 33.81 2.63
CA GLN A 60 -18.19 34.21 1.47
C GLN A 60 -16.71 33.87 1.69
N LEU A 61 -16.15 34.20 2.86
CA LEU A 61 -14.76 33.90 3.20
C LEU A 61 -14.46 32.39 3.11
N LEU A 62 -15.36 31.52 3.59
CA LEU A 62 -15.16 30.07 3.48
C LEU A 62 -15.19 29.61 2.03
N ARG A 63 -16.17 30.08 1.25
CA ARG A 63 -16.33 29.74 -0.17
C ARG A 63 -15.11 30.12 -1.00
N GLU A 64 -14.56 31.33 -0.81
CA GLU A 64 -13.36 31.80 -1.47
C GLU A 64 -12.13 30.98 -1.03
N SER A 65 -11.99 30.72 0.27
CA SER A 65 -10.85 29.96 0.82
C SER A 65 -10.79 28.50 0.38
N LEU A 66 -11.93 27.88 0.06
CA LEU A 66 -11.96 26.50 -0.44
C LEU A 66 -11.24 26.36 -1.78
N LEU A 67 -11.24 27.41 -2.61
CA LEU A 67 -10.65 27.42 -3.94
C LEU A 67 -9.30 28.16 -3.98
N ASP A 68 -8.95 28.90 -2.92
CA ASP A 68 -7.71 29.67 -2.84
C ASP A 68 -6.48 28.75 -2.76
N PRO A 69 -5.54 28.82 -3.72
CA PRO A 69 -4.33 28.00 -3.72
C PRO A 69 -3.35 28.31 -2.58
N ASP A 70 -3.43 29.50 -1.99
CA ASP A 70 -2.53 29.94 -0.92
C ASP A 70 -2.98 29.45 0.48
N ILE A 71 -4.20 28.91 0.57
CA ILE A 71 -4.75 28.32 1.79
C ILE A 71 -4.64 26.81 1.73
N VAL A 72 -3.96 26.22 2.71
CA VAL A 72 -3.88 24.76 2.85
C VAL A 72 -5.14 24.23 3.56
N LYS A 73 -5.89 23.36 2.89
CA LYS A 73 -7.06 22.68 3.45
C LYS A 73 -6.62 21.40 4.14
N VAL A 74 -7.18 21.15 5.31
CA VAL A 74 -6.91 19.95 6.11
C VAL A 74 -8.23 19.28 6.44
N ALA A 75 -8.29 17.96 6.26
CA ALA A 75 -9.45 17.16 6.64
C ALA A 75 -9.04 15.74 7.02
N TYR A 76 -9.91 15.04 7.73
CA TYR A 76 -9.69 13.61 8.04
C TYR A 76 -10.35 12.74 6.98
N ASN A 77 -9.55 12.22 6.01
CA ASN A 77 -9.98 11.59 4.76
C ASN A 77 -10.38 12.60 3.67
N ALA A 78 -9.50 13.56 3.42
CA ALA A 78 -9.69 14.73 2.54
C ALA A 78 -10.28 14.43 1.15
N ASN A 79 -10.20 13.20 0.64
CA ASN A 79 -10.83 12.81 -0.62
C ASN A 79 -12.36 12.87 -0.58
N PHE A 80 -12.96 12.68 0.60
CA PHE A 80 -14.41 12.81 0.77
C PHE A 80 -14.81 14.29 0.66
N GLU A 81 -14.15 15.16 1.43
CA GLU A 81 -14.44 16.60 1.46
C GLU A 81 -14.25 17.24 0.08
N ARG A 82 -13.17 16.89 -0.61
CA ARG A 82 -12.92 17.37 -1.98
C ARG A 82 -14.02 16.97 -2.97
N THR A 83 -14.53 15.73 -2.85
CA THR A 83 -15.61 15.24 -3.70
C THR A 83 -16.94 15.94 -3.38
N VAL A 84 -17.22 16.20 -2.10
CA VAL A 84 -18.40 16.96 -1.67
C VAL A 84 -18.34 18.42 -2.20
N ILE A 85 -17.19 19.10 -2.04
CA ILE A 85 -17.00 20.46 -2.54
C ILE A 85 -17.26 20.51 -4.04
N ARG A 86 -16.66 19.59 -4.81
CA ARG A 86 -16.88 19.49 -6.24
C ARG A 86 -18.35 19.28 -6.60
N ARG A 87 -19.10 18.47 -5.84
CA ARG A 87 -20.55 18.22 -6.05
C ARG A 87 -21.38 19.47 -5.79
N VAL A 88 -21.02 20.24 -4.76
CA VAL A 88 -21.77 21.44 -4.33
C VAL A 88 -21.45 22.66 -5.17
N THR A 89 -20.18 22.88 -5.52
CA THR A 89 -19.72 24.08 -6.23
C THR A 89 -19.59 23.89 -7.74
N GLY A 90 -19.41 22.65 -8.22
CA GLY A 90 -19.01 22.35 -9.60
C GLY A 90 -17.52 22.54 -9.86
N GLU A 91 -16.75 23.08 -8.90
CA GLU A 91 -15.33 23.42 -9.06
C GLU A 91 -14.40 22.27 -8.65
N TYR A 92 -13.28 22.18 -9.34
CA TYR A 92 -12.25 21.18 -9.02
C TYR A 92 -11.31 21.70 -7.94
N CYS A 93 -11.14 20.92 -6.88
CA CYS A 93 -10.19 21.19 -5.80
C CYS A 93 -8.90 20.36 -6.00
N PRO A 94 -7.78 20.96 -6.45
CA PRO A 94 -6.52 20.24 -6.64
C PRO A 94 -6.02 19.60 -5.35
N PRO A 95 -5.61 18.32 -5.36
CA PRO A 95 -5.16 17.65 -4.15
C PRO A 95 -3.89 18.24 -3.54
N GLU A 96 -3.08 18.97 -4.32
CA GLU A 96 -1.86 19.62 -3.87
C GLU A 96 -2.09 20.64 -2.75
N GLN A 97 -3.27 21.25 -2.73
CA GLN A 97 -3.68 22.24 -1.72
C GLN A 97 -4.18 21.61 -0.43
N TRP A 98 -4.22 20.28 -0.36
CA TRP A 98 -4.80 19.54 0.75
C TRP A 98 -3.74 18.79 1.56
N ARG A 99 -4.05 18.59 2.84
CA ARG A 99 -3.35 17.65 3.71
C ARG A 99 -4.38 16.74 4.33
N ASP A 100 -4.13 15.45 4.26
CA ASP A 100 -5.04 14.45 4.80
C ASP A 100 -4.53 13.98 6.17
N ALA A 101 -5.24 14.36 7.24
CA ALA A 101 -4.88 14.01 8.62
C ALA A 101 -4.97 12.51 8.88
N MET A 102 -5.84 11.77 8.15
CA MET A 102 -5.89 10.31 8.21
C MET A 102 -4.60 9.68 7.64
N VAL A 103 -4.11 10.21 6.51
CA VAL A 103 -2.85 9.74 5.90
C VAL A 103 -1.65 10.06 6.79
N LEU A 104 -1.64 11.24 7.40
CA LEU A 104 -0.63 11.61 8.38
C LEU A 104 -0.65 10.67 9.59
N ALA A 105 -1.80 10.37 10.15
CA ALA A 105 -1.94 9.40 11.24
C ALA A 105 -1.47 7.99 10.82
N ALA A 106 -1.85 7.55 9.61
CA ALA A 106 -1.43 6.25 9.07
C ALA A 106 0.09 6.17 8.86
N SER A 107 0.75 7.24 8.39
CA SER A 107 2.20 7.30 8.24
C SER A 107 2.94 7.21 9.58
N CYS A 108 2.31 7.66 10.66
CA CYS A 108 2.77 7.51 12.05
C CYS A 108 2.39 6.14 12.66
N GLY A 109 1.81 5.22 11.89
CA GLY A 109 1.43 3.87 12.35
C GLY A 109 0.16 3.82 13.18
N LEU A 110 -0.64 4.88 13.19
CA LEU A 110 -1.88 5.01 13.95
C LEU A 110 -3.09 4.45 13.18
N PRO A 111 -4.23 4.19 13.86
CA PRO A 111 -5.46 3.74 13.19
C PRO A 111 -6.01 4.77 12.21
N LEU A 112 -6.64 4.28 11.12
CA LEU A 112 -7.24 5.13 10.09
C LEU A 112 -8.55 5.80 10.49
N SER A 113 -9.29 5.28 11.47
CA SER A 113 -10.55 5.88 11.94
C SER A 113 -10.24 7.01 12.91
N LEU A 114 -10.89 8.17 12.75
CA LEU A 114 -10.73 9.34 13.61
C LEU A 114 -10.89 8.98 15.10
N GLY A 115 -11.98 8.31 15.48
CA GLY A 115 -12.22 7.90 16.85
C GLY A 115 -11.19 6.91 17.41
N GLN A 116 -10.70 5.94 16.59
CA GLN A 116 -9.65 5.01 17.03
C GLN A 116 -8.29 5.71 17.12
N CYS A 117 -7.99 6.65 16.24
CA CYS A 117 -6.79 7.45 16.29
C CYS A 117 -6.77 8.35 17.53
N SER A 118 -7.87 9.05 17.82
CA SER A 118 -8.07 9.84 19.03
C SER A 118 -7.85 9.00 20.30
N ALA A 119 -8.42 7.80 20.34
CA ALA A 119 -8.25 6.88 21.47
C ALA A 119 -6.79 6.38 21.59
N ALA A 120 -6.10 6.10 20.46
CA ALA A 120 -4.70 5.68 20.47
C ALA A 120 -3.76 6.80 20.97
N LEU A 121 -4.08 8.05 20.68
CA LEU A 121 -3.37 9.24 21.14
C LEU A 121 -3.82 9.73 22.54
N CYS A 122 -4.78 9.04 23.16
CA CYS A 122 -5.33 9.41 24.47
C CYS A 122 -5.92 10.82 24.50
N LEU A 123 -6.53 11.27 23.41
CA LEU A 123 -7.25 12.53 23.40
C LEU A 123 -8.43 12.47 24.36
N PRO A 124 -8.82 13.60 25.00
CA PRO A 124 -9.92 13.64 25.95
C PRO A 124 -11.27 13.48 25.25
N GLN A 125 -11.56 12.26 24.80
CA GLN A 125 -12.83 11.87 24.23
C GLN A 125 -13.33 10.61 24.93
N ASP A 126 -14.55 10.67 25.44
CA ASP A 126 -15.20 9.52 26.07
C ASP A 126 -15.53 8.46 25.02
N ALA A 127 -15.25 7.20 25.32
CA ALA A 127 -15.70 6.06 24.51
C ALA A 127 -17.25 6.04 24.32
N ALA A 128 -17.99 6.75 25.18
CA ALA A 128 -19.41 6.98 25.06
C ALA A 128 -19.78 7.87 23.84
N LYS A 129 -18.93 8.84 23.44
CA LYS A 129 -19.16 9.72 22.30
C LYS A 129 -19.21 8.95 20.97
N ASP A 130 -18.32 8.00 20.75
CA ASP A 130 -18.25 7.19 19.50
C ASP A 130 -19.55 6.38 19.26
N LYS A 131 -20.22 5.93 20.32
CA LYS A 131 -21.52 5.27 20.20
C LYS A 131 -22.66 6.25 19.93
N ALA A 132 -22.67 7.40 20.61
CA ALA A 132 -23.67 8.44 20.41
C ALA A 132 -23.60 9.02 18.99
N GLY A 133 -22.38 9.31 18.48
CA GLY A 133 -22.17 9.78 17.11
C GLY A 133 -22.72 8.82 16.05
N ARG A 134 -22.42 7.51 16.18
CA ARG A 134 -22.99 6.50 15.27
C ARG A 134 -24.51 6.41 15.28
N ASP A 135 -25.13 6.63 16.42
CA ASP A 135 -26.59 6.64 16.53
C ASP A 135 -27.17 7.91 15.90
N LEU A 136 -26.50 9.06 15.98
CA LEU A 136 -26.88 10.31 15.32
C LEU A 136 -26.73 10.19 13.79
N ILE A 137 -25.61 9.68 13.29
CA ILE A 137 -25.40 9.39 11.86
C ILE A 137 -26.50 8.45 11.35
N ARG A 138 -26.78 7.35 12.06
CA ARG A 138 -27.86 6.42 11.67
C ARG A 138 -29.21 7.13 11.62
N ARG A 139 -29.46 8.07 12.51
CA ARG A 139 -30.72 8.78 12.58
C ARG A 139 -30.92 9.76 11.42
N PHE A 140 -29.92 10.57 11.13
CA PHE A 140 -30.06 11.70 10.20
C PHE A 140 -29.50 11.44 8.80
N CYS A 141 -28.49 10.56 8.68
CA CYS A 141 -27.79 10.32 7.43
C CYS A 141 -28.22 9.03 6.71
N VAL A 142 -28.84 8.08 7.44
CA VAL A 142 -29.29 6.80 6.86
C VAL A 142 -30.80 6.83 6.61
N PRO A 143 -31.25 6.44 5.39
CA PRO A 143 -32.67 6.45 5.07
C PRO A 143 -33.44 5.41 5.90
N LYS A 144 -34.71 5.65 6.15
CA LYS A 144 -35.64 4.69 6.72
C LYS A 144 -35.98 3.61 5.67
N LYS A 145 -36.72 2.59 6.09
CA LYS A 145 -37.15 1.49 5.21
C LYS A 145 -38.03 1.94 4.04
N ASP A 146 -38.72 3.07 4.20
CA ASP A 146 -39.56 3.70 3.17
C ASP A 146 -38.78 4.66 2.25
N GLY A 147 -37.44 4.75 2.42
CA GLY A 147 -36.56 5.63 1.66
C GLY A 147 -36.54 7.08 2.16
N SER A 148 -37.39 7.46 3.14
CA SER A 148 -37.40 8.81 3.73
C SER A 148 -36.28 9.00 4.75
N PHE A 149 -35.88 10.24 4.97
CA PHE A 149 -34.98 10.62 6.05
C PHE A 149 -35.75 11.21 7.24
N ASN A 150 -35.12 11.20 8.42
CA ASN A 150 -35.66 11.97 9.54
C ASN A 150 -35.42 13.47 9.28
N ASP A 151 -36.46 14.25 9.54
CA ASP A 151 -36.36 15.70 9.51
C ASP A 151 -35.67 16.19 10.79
N PRO A 152 -34.57 17.00 10.68
CA PRO A 152 -33.92 17.64 11.81
C PRO A 152 -34.88 18.38 12.74
N ALA A 153 -35.87 19.07 12.19
CA ALA A 153 -36.88 19.81 12.94
C ALA A 153 -37.77 18.89 13.81
N SER A 154 -37.88 17.60 13.50
CA SER A 154 -38.66 16.65 14.30
C SER A 154 -37.95 16.20 15.58
N ASP A 155 -36.64 16.47 15.75
CA ASP A 155 -35.85 16.11 16.92
C ASP A 155 -34.73 17.15 17.16
N PRO A 156 -35.09 18.39 17.55
CA PRO A 156 -34.12 19.50 17.63
C PRO A 156 -32.97 19.24 18.61
N GLU A 157 -33.25 18.53 19.71
CA GLU A 157 -32.24 18.23 20.73
C GLU A 157 -31.14 17.32 20.17
N ARG A 158 -31.53 16.26 19.50
CA ARG A 158 -30.57 15.36 18.87
C ARG A 158 -29.87 16.00 17.66
N TRP A 159 -30.54 16.92 16.96
CA TRP A 159 -29.96 17.68 15.90
C TRP A 159 -28.83 18.59 16.42
N GLU A 160 -29.08 19.29 17.53
CA GLU A 160 -28.05 20.11 18.19
C GLU A 160 -26.86 19.25 18.65
N GLN A 161 -27.11 18.04 19.18
CA GLN A 161 -26.06 17.08 19.49
C GLN A 161 -25.30 16.67 18.25
N PHE A 162 -25.93 16.59 17.08
CA PHE A 162 -25.29 16.24 15.82
C PHE A 162 -24.43 17.40 15.28
N CYS A 163 -24.88 18.63 15.41
CA CYS A 163 -24.09 19.83 15.12
C CYS A 163 -22.83 19.90 16.02
N GLU A 164 -22.97 19.58 17.31
CA GLU A 164 -21.83 19.53 18.22
C GLU A 164 -20.90 18.35 17.90
N TYR A 165 -21.42 17.21 17.45
CA TYR A 165 -20.64 16.08 16.99
C TYR A 165 -19.75 16.48 15.80
N ASN A 166 -20.31 17.10 14.76
CA ASN A 166 -19.55 17.59 13.60
C ASN A 166 -18.49 18.65 14.01
N ARG A 167 -18.82 19.54 14.97
CA ARG A 167 -17.85 20.49 15.56
C ARG A 167 -16.68 19.76 16.22
N GLN A 168 -16.96 18.72 16.98
CA GLN A 168 -15.95 17.95 17.72
C GLN A 168 -15.05 17.14 16.78
N ASP A 169 -15.55 16.72 15.63
CA ASP A 169 -14.73 15.99 14.64
C ASP A 169 -13.65 16.91 14.05
N VAL A 170 -13.94 18.18 13.74
CA VAL A 170 -12.92 19.17 13.36
C VAL A 170 -11.94 19.48 14.51
N VAL A 171 -12.43 19.58 15.75
CA VAL A 171 -11.54 19.78 16.92
C VAL A 171 -10.58 18.59 17.07
N ALA A 172 -11.09 17.37 16.93
CA ALA A 172 -10.28 16.15 17.03
C ALA A 172 -9.27 16.02 15.88
N GLU A 173 -9.72 16.27 14.65
CA GLU A 173 -8.88 16.27 13.44
C GLU A 173 -7.73 17.27 13.59
N ARG A 174 -8.03 18.54 13.91
CA ARG A 174 -7.04 19.59 14.11
C ARG A 174 -6.04 19.26 15.21
N THR A 175 -6.52 18.72 16.34
CA THR A 175 -5.66 18.27 17.44
C THR A 175 -4.70 17.18 16.98
N ILE A 176 -5.19 16.16 16.25
CA ILE A 176 -4.36 15.09 15.70
C ILE A 176 -3.36 15.66 14.72
N PHE A 177 -3.78 16.55 13.82
CA PHE A 177 -2.90 17.17 12.84
C PHE A 177 -1.74 17.91 13.52
N HIS A 178 -2.01 18.76 14.49
CA HIS A 178 -0.98 19.50 15.26
C HIS A 178 -0.04 18.60 16.07
N MET A 179 -0.58 17.51 16.65
CA MET A 179 0.26 16.56 17.37
C MET A 179 1.26 15.82 16.44
N LEU A 180 0.89 15.67 15.17
CA LEU A 180 1.64 14.85 14.21
C LEU A 180 2.33 15.67 13.12
N GLU A 181 2.10 16.97 13.00
CA GLU A 181 2.55 17.79 11.87
C GLU A 181 4.08 17.83 11.67
N GLU A 182 4.86 17.61 12.74
CA GLU A 182 6.32 17.49 12.62
C GLU A 182 6.75 16.26 11.78
N TRP A 183 5.87 15.27 11.63
CA TRP A 183 6.07 14.06 10.85
C TRP A 183 5.28 14.04 9.55
N LEU A 184 4.84 15.21 9.06
CA LEU A 184 4.19 15.31 7.75
C LEU A 184 5.03 14.57 6.70
N PRO A 185 4.38 13.77 5.85
CA PRO A 185 5.02 13.14 4.72
C PRO A 185 5.83 14.14 3.90
N ASP A 186 6.97 13.71 3.39
CA ASP A 186 7.78 14.57 2.52
C ASP A 186 7.07 14.85 1.19
N GLU A 187 7.62 15.74 0.40
CA GLU A 187 7.05 16.14 -0.90
C GLU A 187 6.83 14.95 -1.85
N THR A 188 7.66 13.91 -1.77
CA THR A 188 7.51 12.70 -2.60
C THR A 188 6.28 11.91 -2.19
N GLU A 189 6.11 11.68 -0.90
CA GLU A 189 4.94 10.97 -0.36
C GLU A 189 3.65 11.77 -0.58
N HIS A 190 3.71 13.09 -0.45
CA HIS A 190 2.56 13.96 -0.73
C HIS A 190 2.15 13.87 -2.22
N ARG A 191 3.11 13.90 -3.15
CA ARG A 191 2.83 13.71 -4.58
C ARG A 191 2.25 12.33 -4.88
N LEU A 192 2.70 11.27 -4.17
CA LEU A 192 2.11 9.94 -4.30
C LEU A 192 0.66 9.91 -3.80
N TRP A 193 0.35 10.62 -2.72
CA TRP A 193 -1.04 10.79 -2.27
C TRP A 193 -1.89 11.57 -3.28
N CYS A 194 -1.36 12.64 -3.86
CA CYS A 194 -2.05 13.37 -4.94
C CYS A 194 -2.30 12.46 -6.17
N LEU A 195 -1.34 11.60 -6.50
CA LEU A 195 -1.51 10.61 -7.58
C LEU A 195 -2.58 9.58 -7.25
N ASP A 196 -2.58 9.02 -6.02
CA ASP A 196 -3.64 8.13 -5.54
C ASP A 196 -5.02 8.76 -5.67
N THR A 197 -5.13 10.00 -5.24
CA THR A 197 -6.36 10.79 -5.35
C THR A 197 -6.86 10.87 -6.79
N ARG A 198 -5.99 11.20 -7.74
CA ARG A 198 -6.34 11.27 -9.17
C ARG A 198 -6.68 9.91 -9.78
N ILE A 199 -6.01 8.83 -9.35
CA ILE A 199 -6.34 7.45 -9.75
C ILE A 199 -7.75 7.10 -9.28
N ASN A 200 -8.09 7.44 -8.04
CA ASN A 200 -9.41 7.19 -7.46
C ASN A 200 -10.50 8.05 -8.13
N GLU A 201 -10.21 9.30 -8.46
CA GLU A 201 -11.11 10.20 -9.20
C GLU A 201 -11.34 9.76 -10.64
N ARG A 202 -10.33 9.21 -11.32
CA ARG A 202 -10.46 8.63 -12.66
C ARG A 202 -11.31 7.36 -12.64
N GLY A 203 -11.10 6.52 -11.62
CA GLY A 203 -11.74 5.22 -11.51
C GLY A 203 -11.16 4.17 -12.45
N VAL A 204 -11.77 3.00 -12.42
CA VAL A 204 -11.44 1.83 -13.24
C VAL A 204 -12.66 1.47 -14.07
N ARG A 205 -12.54 1.58 -15.40
CA ARG A 205 -13.64 1.27 -16.32
C ARG A 205 -13.96 -0.22 -16.32
N VAL A 206 -15.25 -0.56 -16.26
CA VAL A 206 -15.73 -1.94 -16.23
C VAL A 206 -16.74 -2.23 -17.36
N ASP A 207 -16.72 -3.47 -17.84
CA ASP A 207 -17.73 -3.98 -18.78
C ASP A 207 -19.00 -4.36 -18.01
N ARG A 208 -19.94 -3.42 -17.91
CA ARG A 208 -21.17 -3.59 -17.15
C ARG A 208 -22.07 -4.68 -17.76
N THR A 209 -22.09 -4.84 -19.09
CA THR A 209 -22.84 -5.89 -19.78
C THR A 209 -22.31 -7.28 -19.35
N LEU A 210 -21.00 -7.47 -19.42
CA LEU A 210 -20.38 -8.71 -18.91
C LEU A 210 -20.72 -8.94 -17.43
N ALA A 211 -20.62 -7.89 -16.60
CA ALA A 211 -20.86 -7.99 -15.18
C ALA A 211 -22.32 -8.35 -14.86
N ALA A 212 -23.29 -7.77 -15.56
CA ALA A 212 -24.72 -8.05 -15.38
C ALA A 212 -25.06 -9.51 -15.73
N HIS A 213 -24.66 -9.97 -16.92
CA HIS A 213 -24.91 -11.34 -17.33
C HIS A 213 -24.15 -12.36 -16.46
N ALA A 214 -22.92 -12.04 -16.02
CA ALA A 214 -22.18 -12.91 -15.12
C ALA A 214 -22.87 -13.05 -13.74
N SER A 215 -23.42 -11.97 -13.20
CA SER A 215 -24.19 -12.00 -11.95
C SER A 215 -25.47 -12.83 -12.11
N GLU A 216 -26.24 -12.59 -13.18
CA GLU A 216 -27.46 -13.35 -13.51
C GLU A 216 -27.16 -14.85 -13.68
N MET A 217 -26.13 -15.21 -14.42
CA MET A 217 -25.71 -16.59 -14.62
C MET A 217 -25.32 -17.29 -13.32
N ASP A 218 -24.59 -16.58 -12.42
CA ASP A 218 -24.22 -17.11 -11.11
C ASP A 218 -25.46 -17.35 -10.23
N GLU A 219 -26.40 -16.41 -10.21
CA GLU A 219 -27.66 -16.53 -9.48
C GLU A 219 -28.49 -17.73 -10.00
N ARG A 220 -28.63 -17.84 -11.31
CA ARG A 220 -29.35 -18.95 -11.96
C ARG A 220 -28.72 -20.30 -11.64
N PHE A 221 -27.39 -20.43 -11.77
CA PHE A 221 -26.68 -21.64 -11.46
C PHE A 221 -26.78 -22.01 -9.97
N LYS A 222 -26.70 -21.04 -9.08
CA LYS A 222 -26.89 -21.25 -7.64
C LYS A 222 -28.30 -21.68 -7.28
N ALA A 223 -29.33 -21.15 -7.96
CA ALA A 223 -30.71 -21.58 -7.78
C ALA A 223 -30.86 -23.07 -8.14
N GLU A 224 -30.37 -23.48 -9.33
CA GLU A 224 -30.41 -24.88 -9.76
C GLU A 224 -29.65 -25.82 -8.79
N LEU A 225 -28.47 -25.40 -8.31
CA LEU A 225 -27.71 -26.18 -7.32
C LEU A 225 -28.43 -26.27 -5.99
N THR A 226 -29.10 -25.20 -5.57
CA THR A 226 -29.89 -25.18 -4.34
C THR A 226 -31.06 -26.15 -4.41
N GLU A 227 -31.79 -26.16 -5.51
CA GLU A 227 -32.88 -27.13 -5.76
C GLU A 227 -32.34 -28.57 -5.69
N LYS A 228 -31.25 -28.89 -6.36
CA LYS A 228 -30.59 -30.18 -6.30
C LYS A 228 -30.19 -30.56 -4.87
N ALA A 229 -29.58 -29.63 -4.14
CA ALA A 229 -29.15 -29.85 -2.76
C ALA A 229 -30.34 -30.06 -1.80
N ILE A 230 -31.48 -29.39 -2.02
CA ILE A 230 -32.71 -29.58 -1.28
C ILE A 230 -33.31 -30.98 -1.60
N ALA A 231 -33.37 -31.35 -2.88
CA ALA A 231 -33.85 -32.63 -3.32
C ALA A 231 -33.04 -33.79 -2.74
N LEU A 232 -31.72 -33.64 -2.65
CA LEU A 232 -30.80 -34.64 -2.13
C LEU A 232 -30.85 -34.78 -0.59
N THR A 233 -31.06 -33.67 0.13
CA THR A 233 -30.88 -33.63 1.59
C THR A 233 -32.19 -33.42 2.38
N GLY A 234 -33.27 -32.91 1.74
CA GLY A 234 -34.49 -32.50 2.40
C GLY A 234 -34.32 -31.27 3.33
N LEU A 235 -33.19 -30.55 3.23
CA LEU A 235 -32.95 -29.35 4.04
C LEU A 235 -33.67 -28.13 3.46
N ASP A 236 -34.30 -27.31 4.32
CA ASP A 236 -34.94 -26.06 3.89
C ASP A 236 -33.89 -25.05 3.36
N ASN A 237 -32.68 -25.07 3.94
CA ASN A 237 -31.59 -24.19 3.54
C ASN A 237 -30.25 -24.94 3.54
N PRO A 238 -29.80 -25.46 2.40
CA PRO A 238 -28.55 -26.19 2.25
C PRO A 238 -27.29 -25.31 2.53
N SER A 239 -27.42 -23.98 2.53
CA SER A 239 -26.35 -23.05 2.88
C SER A 239 -26.22 -22.84 4.39
N SER A 240 -27.24 -23.17 5.20
CA SER A 240 -27.24 -23.00 6.64
C SER A 240 -26.26 -23.95 7.33
N VAL A 241 -25.20 -23.38 7.91
CA VAL A 241 -24.18 -24.16 8.65
C VAL A 241 -24.81 -25.03 9.75
N THR A 242 -25.85 -24.52 10.40
CA THR A 242 -26.53 -25.23 11.50
C THR A 242 -27.31 -26.45 10.96
N GLN A 243 -28.07 -26.27 9.88
CA GLN A 243 -28.84 -27.36 9.26
C GLN A 243 -27.90 -28.42 8.69
N VAL A 244 -26.84 -28.02 7.98
CA VAL A 244 -25.84 -28.94 7.41
C VAL A 244 -25.13 -29.78 8.50
N LYS A 245 -24.70 -29.15 9.62
CA LYS A 245 -24.09 -29.90 10.73
C LYS A 245 -25.03 -30.93 11.34
N ARG A 246 -26.32 -30.56 11.50
CA ARG A 246 -27.35 -31.49 11.99
C ARG A 246 -27.51 -32.66 11.02
N TRP A 247 -27.66 -32.40 9.73
CA TRP A 247 -27.82 -33.40 8.68
C TRP A 247 -26.63 -34.37 8.62
N LEU A 248 -25.37 -33.86 8.66
CA LEU A 248 -24.16 -34.69 8.69
C LEU A 248 -24.10 -35.60 9.93
N ARG A 249 -24.58 -35.09 11.08
CA ARG A 249 -24.67 -35.93 12.30
C ARG A 249 -25.72 -37.04 12.16
N GLU A 250 -26.86 -36.72 11.57
CA GLU A 250 -27.96 -37.68 11.40
C GLU A 250 -27.66 -38.72 10.31
N GLN A 251 -27.10 -38.34 9.17
CA GLN A 251 -26.83 -39.21 8.04
C GLN A 251 -25.49 -39.95 8.11
N GLU A 252 -24.43 -39.28 8.54
CA GLU A 252 -23.07 -39.83 8.55
C GLU A 252 -22.56 -40.20 9.94
N GLY A 253 -23.30 -39.82 11.00
CA GLY A 253 -22.84 -39.95 12.38
C GLY A 253 -21.67 -39.03 12.72
N LEU A 254 -21.44 -37.97 11.91
CA LEU A 254 -20.27 -37.13 11.99
C LEU A 254 -20.59 -35.80 12.70
N ASP A 255 -19.98 -35.59 13.88
CA ASP A 255 -20.11 -34.34 14.62
C ASP A 255 -19.07 -33.29 14.17
N VAL A 256 -19.47 -32.38 13.31
CA VAL A 256 -18.60 -31.41 12.64
C VAL A 256 -18.51 -30.11 13.44
N MET A 257 -17.33 -29.78 13.95
CA MET A 257 -17.09 -28.53 14.69
C MET A 257 -17.11 -27.29 13.80
N SER A 258 -16.60 -27.37 12.57
CA SER A 258 -16.52 -26.24 11.63
C SER A 258 -16.70 -26.70 10.19
N LEU A 259 -17.35 -25.84 9.37
CA LEU A 259 -17.48 -26.01 7.92
C LEU A 259 -16.79 -24.88 7.15
N ASN A 260 -15.74 -24.29 7.75
CA ASN A 260 -14.92 -23.30 7.06
C ASN A 260 -14.06 -23.97 5.96
N LYS A 261 -13.51 -23.16 5.05
CA LYS A 261 -12.74 -23.65 3.89
C LYS A 261 -11.58 -24.62 4.25
N LYS A 262 -11.01 -24.51 5.47
CA LYS A 262 -9.92 -25.42 5.91
C LYS A 262 -10.48 -26.76 6.41
N ALA A 263 -11.58 -26.74 7.15
CA ALA A 263 -12.16 -27.92 7.76
C ALA A 263 -12.96 -28.78 6.76
N VAL A 264 -13.50 -28.18 5.69
CA VAL A 264 -14.34 -28.90 4.71
C VAL A 264 -13.61 -30.10 4.06
N ALA A 265 -12.32 -29.96 3.75
CA ALA A 265 -11.55 -31.06 3.15
C ALA A 265 -11.45 -32.26 4.09
N ASP A 266 -11.22 -32.04 5.40
CA ASP A 266 -11.16 -33.09 6.42
C ASP A 266 -12.53 -33.73 6.66
N VAL A 267 -13.60 -32.92 6.56
CA VAL A 267 -14.98 -33.42 6.65
C VAL A 267 -15.29 -34.33 5.48
N VAL A 268 -15.02 -33.89 4.24
CA VAL A 268 -15.28 -34.69 3.02
C VAL A 268 -14.51 -36.01 3.03
N ALA A 269 -13.27 -36.04 3.53
CA ALA A 269 -12.47 -37.26 3.66
C ALA A 269 -13.07 -38.30 4.64
N GLN A 270 -13.96 -37.88 5.55
CA GLN A 270 -14.60 -38.74 6.55
C GLN A 270 -16.00 -39.21 6.13
N LEU A 271 -16.56 -38.69 5.01
CA LEU A 271 -17.89 -39.08 4.53
C LEU A 271 -17.90 -40.50 3.96
N LYS A 272 -18.94 -41.23 4.28
CA LYS A 272 -19.12 -42.64 3.87
C LYS A 272 -20.01 -42.76 2.66
N THR A 273 -21.11 -42.01 2.62
CA THR A 273 -22.12 -42.10 1.55
C THR A 273 -21.75 -41.19 0.36
N ASP A 274 -22.12 -41.57 -0.83
CA ASP A 274 -21.90 -40.81 -2.04
C ASP A 274 -22.83 -39.60 -2.09
N GLU A 275 -24.02 -39.69 -1.51
CA GLU A 275 -24.97 -38.59 -1.35
C GLU A 275 -24.36 -37.46 -0.51
N ALA A 276 -23.69 -37.81 0.59
CA ALA A 276 -23.02 -36.78 1.44
C ALA A 276 -21.84 -36.13 0.73
N LYS A 277 -21.06 -36.90 -0.03
CA LYS A 277 -19.97 -36.37 -0.85
C LYS A 277 -20.50 -35.42 -1.94
N GLU A 278 -21.55 -35.85 -2.66
CA GLU A 278 -22.20 -35.02 -3.67
C GLU A 278 -22.77 -33.76 -3.05
N PHE A 279 -23.51 -33.84 -1.96
CA PHE A 279 -24.02 -32.67 -1.25
C PHE A 279 -22.91 -31.69 -0.86
N MET A 280 -21.80 -32.17 -0.29
CA MET A 280 -20.69 -31.32 0.07
C MET A 280 -20.00 -30.71 -1.15
N HIS A 281 -19.99 -31.40 -2.29
CA HIS A 281 -19.53 -30.86 -3.56
C HIS A 281 -20.45 -29.72 -4.05
N LEU A 282 -21.77 -29.93 -4.12
CA LEU A 282 -22.77 -28.89 -4.47
C LEU A 282 -22.61 -27.68 -3.54
N ARG A 283 -22.51 -27.91 -2.24
CA ARG A 283 -22.30 -26.86 -1.24
C ARG A 283 -21.00 -26.10 -1.44
N SER A 284 -19.92 -26.75 -1.88
CA SER A 284 -18.65 -26.08 -2.17
C SER A 284 -18.77 -25.12 -3.39
N MET A 285 -19.60 -25.44 -4.36
CA MET A 285 -19.90 -24.57 -5.49
C MET A 285 -20.80 -23.41 -5.08
N LEU A 286 -21.84 -23.66 -4.28
CA LEU A 286 -22.71 -22.62 -3.70
C LEU A 286 -21.94 -21.62 -2.84
N ALA A 287 -20.90 -22.06 -2.14
CA ALA A 287 -20.08 -21.21 -1.26
C ALA A 287 -19.08 -20.32 -2.01
N LYS A 288 -18.95 -20.43 -3.34
CA LYS A 288 -18.08 -19.54 -4.12
C LYS A 288 -18.66 -18.13 -4.15
N THR A 289 -17.87 -17.16 -3.72
CA THR A 289 -18.26 -15.74 -3.62
C THR A 289 -17.60 -14.86 -4.67
N SER A 290 -16.93 -15.46 -5.66
CA SER A 290 -16.17 -14.70 -6.67
C SER A 290 -17.08 -13.77 -7.50
N ALA A 291 -18.31 -14.20 -7.78
CA ALA A 291 -19.31 -13.41 -8.52
C ALA A 291 -19.66 -12.08 -7.82
N SER A 292 -19.49 -11.98 -6.49
CA SER A 292 -19.71 -10.71 -5.77
C SER A 292 -18.84 -9.54 -6.28
N LYS A 293 -17.80 -9.83 -7.08
CA LYS A 293 -17.02 -8.79 -7.78
C LYS A 293 -17.78 -8.15 -8.93
N TYR A 294 -18.60 -8.91 -9.64
CA TYR A 294 -19.50 -8.39 -10.67
C TYR A 294 -20.57 -7.49 -10.04
N ASP A 295 -21.15 -7.93 -8.92
CA ASP A 295 -22.08 -7.09 -8.16
C ASP A 295 -21.46 -5.78 -7.70
N ALA A 296 -20.19 -5.83 -7.28
CA ALA A 296 -19.44 -4.62 -6.91
C ALA A 296 -19.18 -3.72 -8.12
N MET A 297 -18.89 -4.27 -9.31
CA MET A 297 -18.76 -3.49 -10.55
C MET A 297 -20.07 -2.75 -10.85
N LEU A 298 -21.19 -3.45 -10.77
CA LEU A 298 -22.52 -2.87 -11.07
C LEU A 298 -22.94 -1.81 -10.05
N ARG A 299 -22.77 -2.08 -8.75
CA ARG A 299 -23.15 -1.14 -7.69
C ARG A 299 -22.32 0.13 -7.69
N CYS A 300 -21.01 0.01 -7.94
CA CYS A 300 -20.09 1.14 -7.81
C CYS A 300 -19.93 1.95 -9.11
N SER A 301 -20.66 1.60 -10.18
CA SER A 301 -20.68 2.31 -11.46
C SER A 301 -22.10 2.45 -11.98
N THR A 302 -22.31 3.29 -13.01
CA THR A 302 -23.59 3.47 -13.70
C THR A 302 -23.41 3.27 -15.20
N ASP A 303 -24.49 3.27 -15.98
CA ASP A 303 -24.39 3.20 -17.44
C ASP A 303 -23.82 4.49 -18.03
N ASP A 304 -24.11 5.64 -17.40
CA ASP A 304 -23.57 6.94 -17.78
C ASP A 304 -22.10 7.11 -17.36
N ASP A 305 -21.72 6.45 -16.25
CA ASP A 305 -20.35 6.43 -15.76
C ASP A 305 -19.92 5.00 -15.42
N PRO A 306 -19.34 4.26 -16.40
CA PRO A 306 -18.95 2.87 -16.22
C PRO A 306 -17.64 2.70 -15.42
N HIS A 307 -17.25 3.68 -14.60
CA HIS A 307 -16.05 3.61 -13.77
C HIS A 307 -16.37 3.28 -12.32
N VAL A 308 -15.56 2.41 -11.75
CA VAL A 308 -15.53 2.18 -10.30
C VAL A 308 -14.48 3.12 -9.71
N HIS A 309 -14.94 4.18 -9.08
CA HIS A 309 -14.10 5.17 -8.41
C HIS A 309 -13.73 4.73 -6.99
N GLY A 310 -12.63 5.30 -6.44
CA GLY A 310 -12.24 5.03 -5.05
C GLY A 310 -11.79 3.59 -4.81
N THR A 311 -11.12 2.97 -5.78
CA THR A 311 -10.69 1.56 -5.70
C THR A 311 -9.46 1.33 -4.84
N MET A 312 -8.76 2.39 -4.44
CA MET A 312 -7.50 2.34 -3.70
C MET A 312 -7.53 3.22 -2.46
N GLN A 313 -6.73 2.84 -1.47
CA GLN A 313 -6.45 3.66 -0.30
C GLN A 313 -4.96 3.77 -0.06
N PHE A 314 -4.46 4.99 -0.13
CA PHE A 314 -3.08 5.33 0.19
C PHE A 314 -2.79 5.03 1.67
N PHE A 315 -1.62 4.49 1.97
CA PHE A 315 -1.25 4.03 3.32
C PHE A 315 -2.29 3.07 3.97
N GLY A 316 -3.02 2.32 3.15
CA GLY A 316 -4.03 1.38 3.64
C GLY A 316 -3.48 0.16 4.40
N ALA A 317 -2.18 -0.09 4.31
CA ALA A 317 -1.44 -1.07 5.09
C ALA A 317 -0.39 -0.38 5.97
N HIS A 318 -0.08 -0.96 7.12
CA HIS A 318 0.96 -0.46 8.05
C HIS A 318 2.33 -0.24 7.38
N THR A 319 2.64 -1.01 6.34
CA THR A 319 3.87 -0.89 5.55
C THR A 319 3.86 0.27 4.54
N GLY A 320 2.82 1.09 4.53
CA GLY A 320 2.63 2.16 3.56
C GLY A 320 2.23 1.70 2.16
N ARG A 321 1.89 0.41 1.98
CA ARG A 321 1.34 -0.11 0.72
C ARG A 321 -0.11 0.35 0.54
N TRP A 322 -0.54 0.50 -0.73
CA TRP A 322 -1.94 0.71 -1.06
C TRP A 322 -2.79 -0.49 -0.64
N ALA A 323 -3.97 -0.23 -0.10
CA ALA A 323 -5.00 -1.26 0.10
C ALA A 323 -6.11 -1.11 -0.95
N GLY A 324 -6.63 -2.25 -1.45
CA GLY A 324 -7.78 -2.25 -2.33
C GLY A 324 -9.08 -1.95 -1.59
N ARG A 325 -9.95 -1.17 -2.24
CA ARG A 325 -11.31 -0.86 -1.78
C ARG A 325 -12.32 -1.33 -2.83
N LEU A 326 -13.57 -1.47 -2.43
CA LEU A 326 -14.70 -1.85 -3.31
C LEU A 326 -14.38 -3.09 -4.16
N LEU A 327 -14.01 -2.90 -5.42
CA LEU A 327 -13.64 -3.98 -6.33
C LEU A 327 -12.35 -4.71 -5.90
N GLN A 328 -11.44 -4.04 -5.20
CA GLN A 328 -10.14 -4.57 -4.76
C GLN A 328 -9.34 -5.17 -5.93
N VAL A 329 -9.03 -4.34 -6.91
CA VAL A 329 -8.37 -4.73 -8.18
C VAL A 329 -7.07 -5.53 -7.98
N GLN A 330 -6.34 -5.32 -6.87
CA GLN A 330 -5.12 -6.04 -6.51
C GLN A 330 -5.36 -7.52 -6.14
N ASN A 331 -6.60 -7.89 -5.79
CA ASN A 331 -6.96 -9.21 -5.25
C ASN A 331 -7.85 -10.02 -6.18
N LEU A 332 -7.88 -9.70 -7.48
CA LEU A 332 -8.66 -10.45 -8.45
C LEU A 332 -8.00 -11.80 -8.77
N PRO A 333 -8.79 -12.87 -9.00
CA PRO A 333 -8.27 -14.18 -9.37
C PRO A 333 -7.40 -14.13 -10.63
N GLN A 334 -6.45 -15.05 -10.75
CA GLN A 334 -5.68 -15.23 -11.98
C GLN A 334 -6.51 -16.02 -13.01
N ASN A 335 -6.23 -15.78 -14.28
CA ASN A 335 -6.85 -16.47 -15.40
C ASN A 335 -6.00 -17.69 -15.77
N HIS A 336 -6.61 -18.86 -15.84
CA HIS A 336 -5.98 -20.13 -16.23
C HIS A 336 -6.75 -20.87 -17.32
N LEU A 337 -7.95 -20.36 -17.68
CA LEU A 337 -8.81 -20.94 -18.70
C LEU A 337 -8.15 -20.79 -20.08
N PRO A 338 -7.92 -21.88 -20.83
CA PRO A 338 -7.22 -21.80 -22.12
C PRO A 338 -8.04 -21.11 -23.22
N ASP A 339 -9.37 -21.18 -23.14
CA ASP A 339 -10.37 -20.63 -24.05
C ASP A 339 -11.09 -19.41 -23.40
N LEU A 340 -10.29 -18.56 -22.75
CA LEU A 340 -10.78 -17.43 -21.97
C LEU A 340 -11.60 -16.43 -22.80
N ALA A 341 -11.21 -16.21 -24.05
CA ALA A 341 -11.88 -15.26 -24.95
C ALA A 341 -13.29 -15.75 -25.33
N GLU A 342 -13.40 -17.02 -25.65
CA GLU A 342 -14.65 -17.68 -26.02
C GLU A 342 -15.63 -17.70 -24.84
N ALA A 343 -15.14 -18.10 -23.68
CA ALA A 343 -15.93 -18.06 -22.45
C ALA A 343 -16.43 -16.65 -22.12
N ARG A 344 -15.56 -15.63 -22.33
CA ARG A 344 -15.93 -14.22 -22.13
C ARG A 344 -17.06 -13.79 -23.05
N GLU A 345 -17.00 -14.13 -24.33
CA GLU A 345 -18.03 -13.74 -25.29
C GLU A 345 -19.36 -14.45 -25.01
N LEU A 346 -19.37 -15.73 -24.59
CA LEU A 346 -20.60 -16.43 -24.17
C LEU A 346 -21.24 -15.72 -22.97
N VAL A 347 -20.46 -15.37 -21.95
CA VAL A 347 -20.99 -14.65 -20.78
C VAL A 347 -21.48 -13.27 -21.18
N ARG A 348 -20.72 -12.53 -22.01
CA ARG A 348 -21.11 -11.21 -22.48
C ARG A 348 -22.37 -11.22 -23.34
N ALA A 349 -22.59 -12.30 -24.10
CA ALA A 349 -23.81 -12.51 -24.88
C ALA A 349 -25.02 -12.95 -24.03
N GLY A 350 -24.82 -13.36 -22.77
CA GLY A 350 -25.89 -13.89 -21.93
C GLY A 350 -26.24 -15.35 -22.23
N ASP A 351 -25.39 -16.09 -22.97
CA ASP A 351 -25.65 -17.47 -23.37
C ASP A 351 -25.30 -18.48 -22.27
N TYR A 352 -26.18 -18.56 -21.27
CA TYR A 352 -26.03 -19.45 -20.13
C TYR A 352 -26.08 -20.95 -20.51
N GLU A 353 -26.94 -21.33 -21.44
CA GLU A 353 -27.13 -22.75 -21.79
C GLU A 353 -25.87 -23.31 -22.47
N THR A 354 -25.28 -22.54 -23.41
CA THR A 354 -24.04 -22.94 -24.06
C THR A 354 -22.88 -22.95 -23.04
N LEU A 355 -22.80 -21.94 -22.17
CA LEU A 355 -21.76 -21.89 -21.13
C LEU A 355 -21.83 -23.11 -20.21
N LYS A 356 -23.02 -23.46 -19.74
CA LYS A 356 -23.25 -24.62 -18.87
C LYS A 356 -23.01 -25.96 -19.58
N CYS A 357 -23.29 -26.03 -20.88
CA CYS A 357 -22.99 -27.23 -21.68
C CYS A 357 -21.48 -27.46 -21.84
N LEU A 358 -20.70 -26.39 -21.99
CA LEU A 358 -19.27 -26.48 -22.21
C LEU A 358 -18.47 -26.60 -20.90
N TYR A 359 -19.03 -26.11 -19.80
CA TYR A 359 -18.30 -26.01 -18.50
C TYR A 359 -19.15 -26.54 -17.35
N ASP A 360 -18.71 -27.62 -16.72
CA ASP A 360 -19.36 -28.19 -15.54
C ASP A 360 -19.36 -27.24 -14.32
N ASN A 361 -18.41 -26.34 -14.27
CA ASN A 361 -18.17 -25.45 -13.12
C ASN A 361 -18.33 -23.96 -13.52
N VAL A 362 -19.57 -23.55 -13.80
CA VAL A 362 -19.91 -22.17 -14.18
C VAL A 362 -19.32 -21.13 -13.22
N PRO A 363 -19.47 -21.22 -11.86
CA PRO A 363 -18.85 -20.24 -10.96
C PRO A 363 -17.32 -20.21 -11.02
N GLY A 364 -16.70 -21.31 -11.45
CA GLY A 364 -15.27 -21.36 -11.71
C GLY A 364 -14.86 -20.51 -12.89
N VAL A 365 -15.57 -20.69 -14.02
CA VAL A 365 -15.37 -19.89 -15.25
C VAL A 365 -15.63 -18.41 -14.97
N LEU A 366 -16.76 -18.08 -14.34
CA LEU A 366 -17.06 -16.70 -13.96
C LEU A 366 -15.96 -16.09 -13.08
N SER A 367 -15.40 -16.86 -12.14
CA SER A 367 -14.27 -16.39 -11.31
C SER A 367 -13.03 -16.05 -12.14
N GLU A 368 -12.73 -16.82 -13.18
CA GLU A 368 -11.59 -16.58 -14.07
C GLU A 368 -11.80 -15.39 -15.01
N LEU A 369 -13.05 -15.06 -15.33
CA LEU A 369 -13.40 -13.95 -16.20
C LEU A 369 -13.39 -12.57 -15.51
N ILE A 370 -13.31 -12.49 -14.18
CA ILE A 370 -13.44 -11.22 -13.43
C ILE A 370 -12.44 -10.16 -13.94
N ARG A 371 -11.19 -10.53 -14.19
CA ARG A 371 -10.17 -9.59 -14.70
C ARG A 371 -10.53 -9.03 -16.08
N THR A 372 -11.21 -9.81 -16.91
CA THR A 372 -11.64 -9.39 -18.25
C THR A 372 -12.80 -8.40 -18.22
N GLY A 373 -13.44 -8.25 -17.04
CA GLY A 373 -14.42 -7.20 -16.78
C GLY A 373 -13.82 -5.81 -16.62
N ILE A 374 -12.49 -5.69 -16.43
CA ILE A 374 -11.78 -4.41 -16.46
C ILE A 374 -11.42 -4.14 -17.92
N VAL A 375 -11.87 -3.03 -18.45
CA VAL A 375 -11.71 -2.67 -19.87
C VAL A 375 -11.11 -1.28 -20.03
N PRO A 376 -10.35 -1.03 -21.11
CA PRO A 376 -9.82 0.30 -21.36
C PRO A 376 -10.91 1.25 -21.88
N GLU A 377 -10.59 2.54 -21.95
CA GLU A 377 -11.39 3.51 -22.69
C GLU A 377 -11.48 3.14 -24.17
N PRO A 378 -12.57 3.54 -24.88
CA PRO A 378 -12.67 3.36 -26.31
C PRO A 378 -11.46 3.96 -27.04
N GLY A 379 -10.84 3.16 -27.92
CA GLY A 379 -9.62 3.55 -28.64
C GLY A 379 -8.33 3.52 -27.81
N CYS A 380 -8.38 2.97 -26.60
CA CYS A 380 -7.22 2.76 -25.72
C CYS A 380 -6.98 1.27 -25.47
N ARG A 381 -5.83 0.94 -24.90
CA ARG A 381 -5.50 -0.40 -24.40
C ARG A 381 -4.93 -0.31 -22.99
N LEU A 382 -5.08 -1.38 -22.23
CA LEU A 382 -4.41 -1.55 -20.94
C LEU A 382 -2.97 -2.00 -21.19
N VAL A 383 -2.05 -1.37 -20.48
CA VAL A 383 -0.66 -1.79 -20.40
C VAL A 383 -0.44 -2.42 -19.04
N VAL A 384 -0.02 -3.69 -19.03
CA VAL A 384 0.18 -4.47 -17.82
C VAL A 384 1.67 -4.79 -17.67
N ALA A 385 2.25 -4.37 -16.54
CA ALA A 385 3.64 -4.65 -16.20
C ALA A 385 3.76 -5.08 -14.74
N ASP A 386 4.66 -6.04 -14.48
CA ASP A 386 4.96 -6.53 -13.14
C ASP A 386 6.45 -6.80 -12.98
N PHE A 387 6.99 -6.53 -11.80
CA PHE A 387 8.38 -6.83 -11.48
C PHE A 387 8.53 -8.31 -11.09
N SER A 388 9.18 -9.09 -11.94
CA SER A 388 9.39 -10.52 -11.69
C SER A 388 10.19 -10.77 -10.42
N ALA A 389 9.59 -11.50 -9.45
CA ALA A 389 10.23 -11.93 -8.19
C ALA A 389 10.91 -10.77 -7.41
N ILE A 390 10.35 -9.56 -7.43
CA ILE A 390 10.98 -8.36 -6.86
C ILE A 390 11.37 -8.53 -5.39
N GLU A 391 10.54 -9.15 -4.59
CA GLU A 391 10.82 -9.39 -3.17
C GLU A 391 12.06 -10.26 -2.96
N ALA A 392 12.21 -11.33 -3.75
CA ALA A 392 13.39 -12.20 -3.68
C ALA A 392 14.67 -11.47 -4.15
N ARG A 393 14.56 -10.62 -5.18
CA ARG A 393 15.66 -9.79 -5.67
C ARG A 393 16.14 -8.80 -4.62
N VAL A 394 15.22 -8.02 -4.06
CA VAL A 394 15.56 -7.01 -3.03
C VAL A 394 16.07 -7.67 -1.76
N THR A 395 15.50 -8.80 -1.33
CA THR A 395 16.01 -9.57 -0.18
C THR A 395 17.45 -10.05 -0.42
N ALA A 396 17.74 -10.57 -1.62
CA ALA A 396 19.09 -11.02 -2.00
C ALA A 396 20.09 -9.85 -1.98
N TRP A 397 19.70 -8.70 -2.53
CA TRP A 397 20.51 -7.50 -2.57
C TRP A 397 20.77 -6.94 -1.16
N LEU A 398 19.75 -6.76 -0.33
CA LEU A 398 19.88 -6.29 1.05
C LEU A 398 20.79 -7.21 1.89
N ALA A 399 20.68 -8.53 1.68
CA ALA A 399 21.49 -9.51 2.39
C ALA A 399 22.92 -9.60 1.83
N GLY A 400 23.14 -9.25 0.57
CA GLY A 400 24.36 -9.56 -0.17
C GLY A 400 24.53 -11.07 -0.43
N GLU A 401 23.42 -11.77 -0.68
CA GLU A 401 23.39 -13.22 -0.97
C GLU A 401 23.77 -13.47 -2.43
N GLU A 402 25.08 -13.59 -2.68
CA GLU A 402 25.68 -13.53 -4.03
C GLU A 402 25.15 -14.58 -4.99
N TRP A 403 25.01 -15.84 -4.57
CA TRP A 403 24.51 -16.89 -5.46
C TRP A 403 23.09 -16.59 -6.01
N ARG A 404 22.26 -15.91 -5.18
CA ARG A 404 20.92 -15.49 -5.61
C ARG A 404 20.99 -14.34 -6.60
N MET A 405 21.85 -13.37 -6.33
CA MET A 405 22.08 -12.25 -7.26
C MET A 405 22.63 -12.74 -8.59
N GLU A 406 23.53 -13.71 -8.57
CA GLU A 406 24.08 -14.32 -9.78
C GLU A 406 23.01 -15.06 -10.59
N VAL A 407 22.10 -15.80 -9.93
CA VAL A 407 20.94 -16.41 -10.61
C VAL A 407 20.12 -15.36 -11.34
N PHE A 408 19.86 -14.22 -10.70
CA PHE A 408 19.10 -13.13 -11.31
C PHE A 408 19.87 -12.43 -12.45
N ARG A 409 21.17 -12.21 -12.32
CA ARG A 409 22.03 -11.65 -13.39
C ARG A 409 22.00 -12.50 -14.65
N ASN A 410 21.99 -13.82 -14.48
CA ASN A 410 22.02 -14.78 -15.58
C ASN A 410 20.60 -15.15 -16.10
N GLY A 411 19.55 -14.39 -15.72
CA GLY A 411 18.17 -14.68 -16.12
C GLY A 411 17.64 -16.04 -15.66
N GLY A 412 18.24 -16.62 -14.60
CA GLY A 412 17.90 -17.93 -14.08
C GLY A 412 16.59 -17.99 -13.33
N ASP A 413 15.99 -19.17 -13.22
CA ASP A 413 14.80 -19.43 -12.43
C ASP A 413 15.20 -19.62 -10.94
N ILE A 414 14.90 -18.62 -10.09
CA ILE A 414 15.24 -18.65 -8.66
C ILE A 414 14.63 -19.87 -7.95
N TYR A 415 13.48 -20.36 -8.36
CA TYR A 415 12.83 -21.52 -7.77
C TYR A 415 13.59 -22.82 -8.07
N CYS A 416 14.10 -22.95 -9.31
CA CYS A 416 14.99 -24.05 -9.67
C CYS A 416 16.31 -23.98 -8.90
N ALA A 417 16.93 -22.80 -8.88
CA ALA A 417 18.20 -22.58 -8.20
C ALA A 417 18.11 -22.82 -6.70
N SER A 418 17.04 -22.35 -6.03
CA SER A 418 16.80 -22.60 -4.62
C SER A 418 16.60 -24.09 -4.33
N ALA A 419 15.85 -24.80 -5.18
CA ALA A 419 15.73 -26.24 -5.06
C ALA A 419 17.07 -26.93 -5.26
N SER A 420 17.88 -26.53 -6.26
CA SER A 420 19.22 -27.09 -6.46
C SER A 420 20.13 -26.89 -5.24
N GLN A 421 20.10 -25.71 -4.63
CA GLN A 421 20.87 -25.43 -3.41
C GLN A 421 20.38 -26.27 -2.20
N MET A 422 19.07 -26.39 -2.01
CA MET A 422 18.50 -27.17 -0.89
C MET A 422 18.73 -28.67 -1.00
N PHE A 423 18.67 -29.23 -2.23
CA PHE A 423 18.71 -30.65 -2.45
C PHE A 423 20.06 -31.16 -2.99
N HIS A 424 20.99 -30.24 -3.30
CA HIS A 424 22.31 -30.53 -3.86
C HIS A 424 22.28 -31.35 -5.17
N VAL A 425 21.24 -31.12 -6.00
CA VAL A 425 21.05 -31.76 -7.30
C VAL A 425 20.69 -30.70 -8.32
N PRO A 426 21.06 -30.88 -9.61
CA PRO A 426 20.60 -29.97 -10.65
C PRO A 426 19.07 -30.01 -10.77
N VAL A 427 18.43 -28.83 -10.83
CA VAL A 427 16.98 -28.71 -11.04
C VAL A 427 16.73 -27.83 -12.26
N VAL A 428 16.12 -28.40 -13.29
CA VAL A 428 15.80 -27.71 -14.54
C VAL A 428 14.30 -27.72 -14.74
N LYS A 429 13.72 -26.53 -15.05
CA LYS A 429 12.26 -26.31 -15.07
C LYS A 429 11.48 -27.35 -15.92
N HIS A 430 11.98 -27.74 -17.07
CA HIS A 430 11.36 -28.74 -17.97
C HIS A 430 12.31 -29.90 -18.24
N GLY A 431 13.13 -30.29 -17.26
CA GLY A 431 14.19 -31.31 -17.40
C GLY A 431 14.44 -32.03 -16.09
N GLU A 432 15.72 -32.27 -15.82
CA GLU A 432 16.19 -33.06 -14.68
C GLU A 432 15.70 -32.48 -13.35
N ASN A 433 15.13 -33.34 -12.50
CA ASN A 433 14.60 -33.01 -11.17
C ASN A 433 13.56 -31.85 -11.16
N GLY A 434 12.89 -31.57 -12.29
CA GLY A 434 11.98 -30.44 -12.45
C GLY A 434 10.85 -30.35 -11.42
N ASP A 435 10.42 -31.48 -10.86
CA ASP A 435 9.36 -31.53 -9.83
C ASP A 435 9.80 -30.89 -8.51
N LEU A 436 11.13 -30.87 -8.21
CA LEU A 436 11.66 -30.19 -7.03
C LEU A 436 11.51 -28.67 -7.11
N ARG A 437 11.33 -28.11 -8.31
CA ARG A 437 11.05 -26.67 -8.50
C ARG A 437 9.85 -26.19 -7.69
N GLN A 438 8.80 -27.01 -7.54
CA GLN A 438 7.62 -26.62 -6.74
C GLN A 438 7.98 -26.49 -5.26
N LYS A 439 8.80 -27.39 -4.72
CA LYS A 439 9.33 -27.27 -3.35
C LYS A 439 10.18 -26.00 -3.20
N GLY A 440 11.03 -25.72 -4.19
CA GLY A 440 11.79 -24.45 -4.26
C GLY A 440 10.91 -23.21 -4.29
N LYS A 441 9.85 -23.22 -5.12
CA LYS A 441 8.88 -22.11 -5.19
C LYS A 441 8.21 -21.84 -3.84
N ILE A 442 7.71 -22.87 -3.18
CA ILE A 442 7.05 -22.77 -1.88
C ILE A 442 8.06 -22.25 -0.83
N ALA A 443 9.28 -22.77 -0.83
CA ALA A 443 10.32 -22.34 0.09
C ALA A 443 10.68 -20.85 -0.10
N GLU A 444 10.89 -20.39 -1.33
CA GLU A 444 11.19 -18.98 -1.63
C GLU A 444 10.08 -18.02 -1.16
N LEU A 445 8.84 -18.35 -1.46
CA LEU A 445 7.71 -17.50 -1.09
C LEU A 445 7.43 -17.49 0.42
N ALA A 446 7.73 -18.59 1.13
CA ALA A 446 7.40 -18.76 2.53
C ALA A 446 8.53 -18.36 3.50
N LEU A 447 9.80 -18.54 3.12
CA LEU A 447 10.91 -18.50 4.07
C LEU A 447 11.73 -17.22 4.05
N GLY A 448 11.64 -16.41 2.99
CA GLY A 448 12.41 -15.17 2.83
C GLY A 448 12.29 -14.19 4.00
N TYR A 449 11.17 -14.23 4.69
CA TYR A 449 10.85 -13.35 5.85
C TYR A 449 10.83 -14.08 7.20
N GLY A 450 11.69 -15.10 7.34
CA GLY A 450 11.81 -15.83 8.62
C GLY A 450 10.67 -16.82 8.88
N GLY A 451 9.90 -17.17 7.84
CA GLY A 451 8.85 -18.18 7.95
C GLY A 451 9.37 -19.53 8.41
N GLY A 452 8.47 -20.40 8.85
CA GLY A 452 8.72 -21.78 9.25
C GLY A 452 7.65 -22.69 8.64
N ILE A 453 7.43 -23.88 9.22
CA ILE A 453 6.46 -24.88 8.74
C ILE A 453 5.07 -24.29 8.52
N GLY A 454 4.58 -23.43 9.44
CA GLY A 454 3.29 -22.76 9.27
C GLY A 454 3.19 -21.87 8.03
N ALA A 455 4.29 -21.21 7.63
CA ALA A 455 4.34 -20.44 6.40
C ALA A 455 4.33 -21.35 5.16
N LEU A 456 5.10 -22.46 5.18
CA LEU A 456 5.07 -23.45 4.09
C LEU A 456 3.65 -24.01 3.87
N LYS A 457 2.93 -24.33 4.95
CA LYS A 457 1.51 -24.77 4.88
C LYS A 457 0.62 -23.67 4.29
N ALA A 458 0.82 -22.41 4.70
CA ALA A 458 0.04 -21.28 4.16
C ALA A 458 0.22 -21.11 2.64
N PHE A 459 1.40 -21.41 2.11
CA PHE A 459 1.69 -21.46 0.68
C PHE A 459 1.37 -22.81 0.01
N GLY A 460 0.63 -23.70 0.70
CA GLY A 460 0.15 -24.95 0.12
C GLY A 460 1.18 -26.08 0.13
N GLY A 461 2.19 -26.04 0.99
CA GLY A 461 3.19 -27.08 1.12
C GLY A 461 2.63 -28.45 1.52
N ASP A 462 1.54 -28.47 2.26
CA ASP A 462 0.78 -29.65 2.69
C ASP A 462 -0.24 -30.15 1.66
N LYS A 463 -0.36 -29.48 0.51
CA LYS A 463 -1.35 -29.86 -0.51
C LYS A 463 -0.73 -30.64 -1.65
N PRO A 464 -1.45 -31.60 -2.24
CA PRO A 464 -1.01 -32.25 -3.46
C PRO A 464 -0.79 -31.23 -4.59
N TRP A 465 0.23 -31.46 -5.41
CA TRP A 465 0.49 -30.65 -6.60
C TRP A 465 0.75 -31.50 -7.84
N LYS A 466 0.47 -30.94 -9.00
CA LYS A 466 0.74 -31.58 -10.28
C LYS A 466 2.17 -31.25 -10.73
N GLY A 467 2.99 -32.27 -10.88
CA GLY A 467 4.34 -32.13 -11.45
C GLY A 467 4.33 -31.71 -12.91
N MET A 468 5.49 -31.29 -13.43
CA MET A 468 5.65 -30.82 -14.80
C MET A 468 5.33 -31.89 -15.86
N ASN A 469 5.55 -33.15 -15.53
CA ASN A 469 5.20 -34.34 -16.34
C ASN A 469 3.74 -34.78 -16.21
N GLY A 470 2.92 -34.05 -15.46
CA GLY A 470 1.53 -34.38 -15.19
C GLY A 470 1.29 -35.31 -14.01
N THR A 471 2.33 -35.85 -13.37
CA THR A 471 2.23 -36.72 -12.19
C THR A 471 1.72 -35.93 -10.98
N MET A 472 0.77 -36.52 -10.25
CA MET A 472 0.31 -35.94 -8.98
C MET A 472 1.27 -36.34 -7.84
N HIS A 473 1.79 -35.32 -7.17
CA HIS A 473 2.62 -35.48 -5.97
C HIS A 473 1.78 -35.21 -4.72
N PRO A 474 1.97 -35.98 -3.65
CA PRO A 474 1.32 -35.69 -2.36
C PRO A 474 1.86 -34.39 -1.76
N GLY A 475 1.10 -33.79 -0.85
CA GLY A 475 1.60 -32.69 -0.02
C GLY A 475 2.81 -33.14 0.84
N MET A 476 3.64 -32.19 1.20
CA MET A 476 4.80 -32.45 2.09
C MET A 476 4.34 -32.71 3.51
N THR A 477 5.01 -33.66 4.19
CA THR A 477 4.79 -33.91 5.63
C THR A 477 5.37 -32.77 6.48
N GLU A 478 5.05 -32.74 7.78
CA GLU A 478 5.64 -31.75 8.70
C GLU A 478 7.15 -31.93 8.87
N GLU A 479 7.62 -33.18 8.83
CA GLU A 479 9.04 -33.53 8.90
C GLU A 479 9.77 -32.99 7.65
N GLU A 480 9.25 -33.27 6.45
CA GLU A 480 9.82 -32.77 5.20
C GLU A 480 9.82 -31.22 5.16
N MET A 481 8.75 -30.60 5.62
CA MET A 481 8.69 -29.12 5.73
C MET A 481 9.72 -28.59 6.74
N GLY A 482 9.95 -29.30 7.85
CA GLY A 482 11.00 -28.98 8.82
C GLY A 482 12.39 -29.02 8.22
N GLU A 483 12.67 -30.09 7.44
CA GLU A 483 13.95 -30.22 6.73
C GLU A 483 14.14 -29.10 5.68
N ILE A 484 13.11 -28.78 4.90
CA ILE A 484 13.15 -27.69 3.91
C ILE A 484 13.47 -26.35 4.57
N VAL A 485 12.87 -26.06 5.73
CA VAL A 485 13.21 -24.83 6.50
C VAL A 485 14.69 -24.81 6.88
N GLY A 486 15.25 -25.95 7.33
CA GLY A 486 16.67 -26.09 7.67
C GLY A 486 17.56 -25.84 6.46
N ARG A 487 17.36 -26.61 5.39
CA ARG A 487 18.13 -26.58 4.15
C ARG A 487 18.11 -25.20 3.47
N TRP A 488 16.92 -24.55 3.46
CA TRP A 488 16.81 -23.20 2.90
C TRP A 488 17.61 -22.18 3.70
N ARG A 489 17.58 -22.24 5.04
CA ARG A 489 18.37 -21.35 5.90
C ARG A 489 19.87 -21.59 5.78
N GLU A 490 20.27 -22.84 5.61
CA GLU A 490 21.69 -23.22 5.36
C GLU A 490 22.18 -22.71 4.01
N SER A 491 21.33 -22.78 2.98
CA SER A 491 21.66 -22.26 1.64
C SER A 491 21.58 -20.71 1.54
N SER A 492 21.00 -20.04 2.53
CA SER A 492 20.79 -18.58 2.53
C SER A 492 21.28 -17.91 3.82
N PRO A 493 22.56 -18.13 4.21
CA PRO A 493 23.07 -17.69 5.51
C PRO A 493 23.13 -16.16 5.65
N LYS A 494 23.33 -15.41 4.57
CA LYS A 494 23.36 -13.96 4.61
C LYS A 494 21.97 -13.36 4.78
N VAL A 495 20.92 -13.98 4.21
CA VAL A 495 19.52 -13.58 4.47
C VAL A 495 19.17 -13.80 5.96
N VAL A 496 19.56 -14.93 6.53
CA VAL A 496 19.37 -15.21 7.98
C VAL A 496 20.15 -14.19 8.83
N ALA A 497 21.35 -13.83 8.43
CA ALA A 497 22.14 -12.78 9.10
C ALA A 497 21.50 -11.39 9.00
N LEU A 498 20.87 -11.06 7.86
CA LEU A 498 20.12 -9.84 7.65
C LEU A 498 18.98 -9.70 8.68
N TRP A 499 18.17 -10.75 8.88
CA TRP A 499 17.10 -10.72 9.90
C TRP A 499 17.64 -10.36 11.28
N LYS A 500 18.76 -10.99 11.67
CA LYS A 500 19.40 -10.75 12.98
C LYS A 500 19.95 -9.33 13.11
N LYS A 501 20.52 -8.78 12.02
CA LYS A 501 21.05 -7.38 12.01
C LYS A 501 19.92 -6.37 12.24
N LEU A 502 18.82 -6.48 11.50
CA LEU A 502 17.70 -5.58 11.64
C LEU A 502 17.03 -5.71 13.00
N GLU A 503 16.78 -6.93 13.48
CA GLU A 503 16.17 -7.16 14.79
C GLU A 503 17.04 -6.62 15.94
N ARG A 504 18.35 -6.80 15.84
CA ARG A 504 19.29 -6.29 16.83
C ARG A 504 19.27 -4.75 16.89
N ALA A 505 19.33 -4.10 15.73
CA ALA A 505 19.31 -2.63 15.64
C ALA A 505 17.98 -2.07 16.14
N ALA A 506 16.85 -2.66 15.71
CA ALA A 506 15.51 -2.26 16.18
C ALA A 506 15.35 -2.45 17.69
N SER A 507 15.78 -3.61 18.23
CA SER A 507 15.72 -3.89 19.67
C SER A 507 16.60 -2.93 20.47
N LEU A 508 17.76 -2.56 19.94
CA LEU A 508 18.66 -1.59 20.56
C LEU A 508 18.02 -0.20 20.57
N CYS A 509 17.44 0.23 19.44
CA CYS A 509 16.72 1.50 19.33
C CYS A 509 15.57 1.57 20.33
N ALA A 510 14.71 0.54 20.35
CA ALA A 510 13.56 0.49 21.26
C ALA A 510 13.93 0.39 22.75
N SER A 511 15.09 -0.23 23.09
CA SER A 511 15.52 -0.37 24.48
C SER A 511 16.22 0.87 25.03
N ARG A 512 16.93 1.61 24.16
CA ARG A 512 17.76 2.76 24.56
C ARG A 512 17.15 4.09 24.18
N HIS A 513 16.09 4.11 23.39
CA HIS A 513 15.47 5.30 22.83
C HIS A 513 16.47 6.19 22.07
N THR A 514 17.36 5.56 21.31
CA THR A 514 18.41 6.22 20.52
C THR A 514 18.46 5.62 19.12
N ALA A 515 19.00 6.36 18.18
CA ALA A 515 19.20 5.85 16.83
C ALA A 515 20.14 4.63 16.82
N ALA A 516 19.85 3.67 15.94
CA ALA A 516 20.66 2.47 15.74
C ALA A 516 20.81 2.18 14.24
N ASP A 517 22.07 2.08 13.79
CA ASP A 517 22.40 1.71 12.43
C ASP A 517 22.37 0.18 12.26
N THR A 518 21.86 -0.30 11.14
CA THR A 518 21.84 -1.73 10.82
C THR A 518 23.14 -2.21 10.13
N GLY A 519 23.91 -1.30 9.58
CA GLY A 519 25.04 -1.60 8.69
C GLY A 519 24.61 -2.21 7.36
N VAL A 520 23.38 -1.95 6.92
CA VAL A 520 22.80 -2.50 5.69
C VAL A 520 22.26 -1.35 4.82
N HIS A 521 22.92 -1.01 3.74
CA HIS A 521 22.49 -0.05 2.71
C HIS A 521 21.86 1.26 3.24
N GLY A 522 22.35 1.77 4.39
CA GLY A 522 21.84 3.00 5.00
C GLY A 522 20.50 2.84 5.74
N ILE A 523 19.98 1.63 5.85
CA ILE A 523 18.81 1.33 6.69
C ILE A 523 19.17 1.56 8.15
N ARG A 524 18.39 2.37 8.86
CA ARG A 524 18.60 2.66 10.27
C ARG A 524 17.29 2.84 11.01
N TYR A 525 17.32 2.64 12.32
CA TYR A 525 16.23 2.96 13.21
C TYR A 525 16.50 4.28 13.92
N GLU A 526 15.47 5.09 14.08
CA GLU A 526 15.49 6.37 14.75
C GLU A 526 14.41 6.38 15.83
N TRP A 527 14.62 7.08 16.94
CA TRP A 527 13.64 7.20 18.01
C TRP A 527 13.23 8.66 18.18
N GLU A 528 11.94 8.93 18.03
CA GLU A 528 11.40 10.28 18.20
C GLU A 528 10.06 10.19 18.93
N ARG A 529 9.96 10.82 20.10
CA ARG A 529 8.71 11.00 20.85
C ARG A 529 7.83 9.74 20.98
N GLY A 530 8.42 8.59 21.28
CA GLY A 530 7.71 7.34 21.47
C GLY A 530 7.46 6.53 20.19
N ILE A 531 7.87 7.03 19.04
CA ILE A 531 7.82 6.30 17.77
C ILE A 531 9.24 5.85 17.40
N MET A 532 9.39 4.56 17.13
CA MET A 532 10.57 4.03 16.47
C MET A 532 10.34 4.07 14.96
N TRP A 533 11.17 4.83 14.26
CA TRP A 533 11.13 4.96 12.82
C TRP A 533 12.15 4.04 12.17
N LEU A 534 11.73 3.27 11.18
CA LEU A 534 12.61 2.60 10.24
C LEU A 534 12.82 3.54 9.04
N ARG A 535 14.04 4.04 8.86
CA ARG A 535 14.40 4.85 7.69
C ARG A 535 14.98 3.95 6.61
N LEU A 536 14.38 4.01 5.44
CA LEU A 536 14.77 3.27 4.26
C LEU A 536 15.83 4.02 3.44
N PRO A 537 16.54 3.35 2.50
CA PRO A 537 17.52 3.99 1.61
C PRO A 537 16.94 5.15 0.79
N SER A 538 15.67 5.05 0.38
CA SER A 538 14.92 6.11 -0.32
C SER A 538 14.68 7.37 0.52
N GLY A 539 14.90 7.32 1.82
CA GLY A 539 14.53 8.36 2.77
C GLY A 539 13.15 8.13 3.41
N ARG A 540 12.32 7.28 2.85
CA ARG A 540 11.00 6.94 3.40
C ARG A 540 11.12 6.42 4.82
N ARG A 541 10.19 6.83 5.68
CA ARG A 541 10.13 6.42 7.08
C ARG A 541 8.90 5.54 7.31
N MET A 542 9.07 4.52 8.15
CA MET A 542 7.98 3.65 8.60
C MET A 542 7.92 3.64 10.12
N ALA A 543 6.73 3.88 10.66
CA ALA A 543 6.52 4.02 12.09
C ALA A 543 6.26 2.69 12.80
N TYR A 544 6.88 2.51 13.95
CA TYR A 544 6.54 1.50 14.95
C TYR A 544 6.12 2.24 16.23
N PHE A 545 4.83 2.47 16.37
CA PHE A 545 4.27 3.28 17.45
C PHE A 545 4.47 2.60 18.81
N ASN A 546 4.99 3.34 19.78
CA ASN A 546 5.27 2.85 21.14
C ASN A 546 6.01 1.50 21.14
N ALA A 547 7.13 1.42 20.38
CA ALA A 547 7.96 0.22 20.30
C ALA A 547 8.68 -0.04 21.62
N GLU A 548 8.67 -1.31 22.08
CA GLU A 548 9.32 -1.72 23.32
C GLU A 548 9.98 -3.09 23.16
N TYR A 549 11.17 -3.25 23.74
CA TYR A 549 11.80 -4.56 23.90
C TYR A 549 11.49 -5.09 25.31
N ARG A 550 10.55 -6.01 25.42
CA ARG A 550 9.96 -6.45 26.68
C ARG A 550 9.61 -7.95 26.69
N ASP A 551 9.32 -8.48 27.88
CA ASP A 551 8.73 -9.80 27.99
C ASP A 551 7.31 -9.79 27.40
N PHE A 552 7.05 -10.72 26.50
CA PHE A 552 5.78 -10.85 25.78
C PHE A 552 5.39 -12.32 25.61
N PRO A 553 4.11 -12.67 25.72
CA PRO A 553 3.64 -14.04 25.46
C PRO A 553 3.96 -14.46 24.02
N ARG A 554 4.62 -15.57 23.86
CA ARG A 554 4.91 -16.20 22.57
C ARG A 554 4.13 -17.49 22.41
N ARG A 555 4.12 -18.04 21.21
CA ARG A 555 3.49 -19.34 20.94
C ARG A 555 3.99 -20.46 21.87
N VAL A 556 5.24 -20.40 22.29
CA VAL A 556 5.83 -21.29 23.29
C VAL A 556 6.49 -20.43 24.37
N GLY A 557 5.85 -20.36 25.55
CA GLY A 557 6.35 -19.62 26.72
C GLY A 557 6.29 -18.10 26.60
N THR A 558 7.01 -17.42 27.50
CA THR A 558 7.21 -15.97 27.53
C THR A 558 8.68 -15.68 27.33
N GLY A 559 8.99 -14.67 26.53
CA GLY A 559 10.37 -14.26 26.29
C GLY A 559 10.47 -12.83 25.80
N LYS A 560 11.66 -12.23 25.96
CA LYS A 560 11.91 -10.87 25.47
C LYS A 560 11.84 -10.80 23.96
N CYS A 561 11.06 -9.88 23.44
CA CYS A 561 10.97 -9.59 22.02
C CYS A 561 10.64 -8.13 21.78
N LEU A 562 10.87 -7.68 20.55
CA LEU A 562 10.44 -6.38 20.07
C LEU A 562 8.93 -6.38 19.85
N THR A 563 8.26 -5.41 20.44
CA THR A 563 6.80 -5.23 20.35
C THR A 563 6.48 -3.80 19.98
N TYR A 564 5.31 -3.58 19.40
CA TYR A 564 4.80 -2.24 19.08
C TYR A 564 3.27 -2.24 19.06
N MET A 565 2.67 -1.06 19.10
CA MET A 565 1.22 -0.89 18.99
C MET A 565 0.81 -0.83 17.53
N VAL A 566 -0.26 -1.54 17.16
CA VAL A 566 -0.80 -1.54 15.79
C VAL A 566 -2.28 -1.92 15.80
N LEU A 567 -3.03 -1.48 14.79
CA LEU A 567 -4.37 -1.98 14.53
C LEU A 567 -4.30 -3.40 13.93
N ASN A 568 -4.56 -4.40 14.77
CA ASN A 568 -4.54 -5.80 14.33
C ASN A 568 -5.67 -6.04 13.31
N GLN A 569 -5.30 -6.43 12.09
CA GLN A 569 -6.25 -6.63 10.98
C GLN A 569 -7.23 -7.78 11.21
N THR A 570 -6.88 -8.74 12.06
CA THR A 570 -7.73 -9.89 12.38
C THR A 570 -8.72 -9.55 13.49
N THR A 571 -8.22 -8.99 14.61
CA THR A 571 -9.05 -8.67 15.79
C THR A 571 -9.74 -7.32 15.69
N ARG A 572 -9.31 -6.45 14.75
CA ARG A 572 -9.75 -5.06 14.59
C ARG A 572 -9.55 -4.19 15.85
N LYS A 573 -8.61 -4.58 16.71
CA LYS A 573 -8.28 -3.87 17.95
C LYS A 573 -6.92 -3.19 17.84
N TRP A 574 -6.81 -2.05 18.49
CA TRP A 574 -5.54 -1.41 18.74
C TRP A 574 -4.83 -2.16 19.87
N GLU A 575 -3.81 -2.90 19.54
CA GLU A 575 -3.16 -3.81 20.49
C GLU A 575 -1.66 -3.93 20.22
N ARG A 576 -0.96 -4.37 21.24
CA ARG A 576 0.47 -4.63 21.16
C ARG A 576 0.73 -5.98 20.51
N VAL A 577 1.60 -5.99 19.50
CA VAL A 577 2.00 -7.21 18.80
C VAL A 577 3.52 -7.36 18.84
N GLU A 578 4.00 -8.60 18.69
CA GLU A 578 5.42 -8.87 18.48
C GLU A 578 5.84 -8.65 17.02
N THR A 579 7.11 -8.29 16.83
CA THR A 579 7.77 -8.32 15.52
C THR A 579 9.16 -8.96 15.67
N PHE A 580 9.72 -9.35 14.53
CA PHE A 580 11.01 -10.04 14.46
C PHE A 580 11.73 -9.71 13.15
N GLY A 581 13.01 -10.07 13.06
CA GLY A 581 13.89 -9.67 11.97
C GLY A 581 13.34 -9.93 10.56
N GLY A 582 12.70 -11.07 10.33
CA GLY A 582 12.09 -11.37 9.03
C GLY A 582 10.99 -10.38 8.63
N ARG A 583 10.08 -10.02 9.55
CA ARG A 583 9.05 -8.99 9.30
C ARG A 583 9.65 -7.60 9.10
N LEU A 584 10.75 -7.30 9.79
CA LEU A 584 11.44 -6.03 9.61
C LEU A 584 12.07 -5.93 8.21
N VAL A 585 12.60 -7.05 7.68
CA VAL A 585 13.12 -7.11 6.29
C VAL A 585 11.99 -6.92 5.27
N GLU A 586 10.83 -7.53 5.48
CA GLU A 586 9.65 -7.35 4.60
C GLU A 586 9.30 -5.87 4.39
N ASN A 587 9.63 -5.03 5.36
CA ASN A 587 9.33 -3.61 5.34
C ASN A 587 10.41 -2.74 4.65
N CYS A 588 11.52 -3.32 4.17
CA CYS A 588 12.70 -2.57 3.68
C CYS A 588 12.72 -2.32 2.17
N PHE A 589 11.60 -2.39 1.46
CA PHE A 589 11.56 -2.25 0.00
C PHE A 589 11.17 -0.85 -0.45
N ALA A 590 12.12 -0.01 -0.83
CA ALA A 590 11.85 1.30 -1.44
C ALA A 590 12.99 1.84 -2.31
N ALA A 591 12.67 2.63 -3.31
CA ALA A 591 13.39 2.91 -4.55
C ALA A 591 13.43 4.41 -4.92
N GLY A 592 14.26 4.85 -5.88
CA GLY A 592 14.22 6.23 -6.37
C GLY A 592 15.02 6.69 -7.57
N THR A 593 16.15 6.10 -7.98
CA THR A 593 16.96 6.64 -9.11
C THR A 593 16.75 5.82 -10.39
N LEU A 594 16.53 6.51 -11.54
CA LEU A 594 16.24 5.87 -12.82
C LEU A 594 17.49 5.71 -13.69
N VAL A 595 17.68 4.52 -14.28
CA VAL A 595 18.71 4.19 -15.27
C VAL A 595 18.04 3.52 -16.48
N LEU A 596 18.50 3.83 -17.69
CA LEU A 596 18.00 3.18 -18.89
C LEU A 596 18.58 1.76 -18.99
N THR A 597 17.71 0.77 -19.03
CA THR A 597 18.05 -0.64 -19.29
C THR A 597 17.47 -1.08 -20.63
N GLN A 598 17.83 -2.26 -21.10
CA GLN A 598 17.22 -2.86 -22.29
C GLN A 598 15.67 -2.97 -22.18
N ASP A 599 15.14 -3.02 -20.96
CA ASP A 599 13.72 -3.12 -20.66
C ASP A 599 13.08 -1.76 -20.33
N GLY A 600 13.83 -0.64 -20.49
CA GLY A 600 13.41 0.72 -20.22
C GLY A 600 14.05 1.35 -18.99
N TRP A 601 13.56 2.51 -18.58
CA TRP A 601 14.08 3.24 -17.43
C TRP A 601 13.74 2.55 -16.12
N LYS A 602 14.78 2.22 -15.33
CA LYS A 602 14.62 1.61 -13.99
C LYS A 602 15.36 2.42 -12.94
N PRO A 603 14.87 2.48 -11.70
CA PRO A 603 15.64 3.03 -10.58
C PRO A 603 17.01 2.34 -10.45
N ILE A 604 18.07 3.12 -10.19
CA ILE A 604 19.45 2.59 -10.18
C ILE A 604 19.62 1.44 -9.18
N GLU A 605 18.97 1.53 -8.06
CA GLU A 605 18.93 0.47 -7.05
C GLU A 605 18.12 -0.75 -7.46
N ARG A 606 17.39 -0.68 -8.58
CA ARG A 606 16.68 -1.80 -9.22
C ARG A 606 17.43 -2.39 -10.40
N ILE A 607 18.64 -1.91 -10.66
CA ILE A 607 19.52 -2.49 -11.66
C ILE A 607 20.24 -3.69 -11.07
N HIS A 608 20.00 -4.84 -11.67
CA HIS A 608 20.64 -6.09 -11.31
C HIS A 608 21.77 -6.40 -12.29
N GLY A 609 22.71 -7.23 -11.90
CA GLY A 609 23.84 -7.58 -12.74
C GLY A 609 23.51 -8.42 -13.98
N ASP A 610 22.24 -8.80 -14.15
CA ASP A 610 21.69 -9.48 -15.32
C ASP A 610 20.99 -8.52 -16.30
N GLU A 611 20.95 -7.24 -15.99
CA GLU A 611 20.33 -6.23 -16.84
C GLU A 611 21.38 -5.54 -17.70
N LEU A 612 21.05 -5.41 -18.98
CA LEU A 612 21.84 -4.59 -19.87
C LEU A 612 21.43 -3.12 -19.66
N VAL A 613 22.38 -2.29 -19.33
CA VAL A 613 22.18 -0.83 -19.18
C VAL A 613 22.75 -0.11 -20.40
N TRP A 614 22.13 1.01 -20.75
CA TRP A 614 22.59 1.85 -21.83
C TRP A 614 23.80 2.66 -21.39
N ASP A 615 24.95 2.44 -22.02
CA ASP A 615 26.22 3.12 -21.72
C ASP A 615 26.43 4.40 -22.53
N GLY A 616 25.50 4.72 -23.41
CA GLY A 616 25.60 5.83 -24.36
C GLY A 616 25.80 5.40 -25.81
N GLU A 617 26.13 4.13 -26.07
CA GLU A 617 26.38 3.57 -27.39
C GLU A 617 25.67 2.25 -27.63
N THR A 618 25.63 1.40 -26.64
CA THR A 618 25.04 0.05 -26.70
C THR A 618 24.52 -0.36 -25.33
N PHE A 619 23.74 -1.42 -25.29
CA PHE A 619 23.39 -2.08 -24.04
C PHE A 619 24.56 -2.97 -23.59
N VAL A 620 25.05 -2.70 -22.40
CA VAL A 620 26.17 -3.42 -21.78
C VAL A 620 25.74 -4.11 -20.49
N GLU A 621 26.39 -5.23 -20.20
CA GLU A 621 26.20 -5.92 -18.93
C GLU A 621 26.62 -5.03 -17.76
N THR A 622 25.83 -5.08 -16.68
CA THR A 622 26.14 -4.37 -15.44
C THR A 622 26.30 -5.33 -14.27
N ALA A 623 27.22 -5.02 -13.36
CA ALA A 623 27.32 -5.72 -12.08
C ALA A 623 26.18 -5.37 -11.09
N GLY A 624 25.21 -4.56 -11.53
CA GLY A 624 24.17 -4.01 -10.69
C GLY A 624 24.64 -2.77 -9.91
N SER A 625 23.72 -2.16 -9.16
CA SER A 625 24.03 -1.02 -8.31
C SER A 625 24.73 -1.45 -7.02
N VAL A 626 25.82 -0.78 -6.66
CA VAL A 626 26.56 -0.99 -5.40
C VAL A 626 26.66 0.31 -4.63
N PHE A 627 26.26 0.29 -3.35
CA PHE A 627 26.41 1.44 -2.48
C PHE A 627 27.90 1.60 -2.08
N THR A 628 28.56 2.64 -2.57
CA THR A 628 29.99 2.92 -2.34
C THR A 628 30.24 3.96 -1.22
N GLY A 629 29.20 4.36 -0.48
CA GLY A 629 29.27 5.34 0.60
C GLY A 629 28.75 6.73 0.19
N ARG A 630 28.87 7.70 1.12
CA ARG A 630 28.57 9.12 0.87
C ARG A 630 29.81 9.82 0.36
N ARG A 631 29.75 10.38 -0.84
CA ARG A 631 30.82 11.19 -1.42
C ARG A 631 30.28 12.55 -1.85
N GLU A 632 31.17 13.53 -1.94
CA GLU A 632 30.85 14.78 -2.61
C GLU A 632 30.52 14.52 -4.07
N THR A 633 29.54 15.21 -4.60
CA THR A 633 29.11 15.06 -5.99
C THR A 633 29.10 16.41 -6.68
N ILE A 634 29.43 16.40 -7.96
CA ILE A 634 29.28 17.54 -8.86
C ILE A 634 28.03 17.33 -9.74
N ALA A 635 27.44 18.42 -10.20
CA ALA A 635 26.30 18.36 -11.09
C ALA A 635 26.77 18.55 -12.53
N LEU A 636 26.49 17.58 -13.37
CA LEU A 636 26.69 17.64 -14.82
C LEU A 636 25.33 17.48 -15.49
N ASP A 637 24.87 18.53 -16.13
CA ASP A 637 23.62 18.57 -16.91
C ASP A 637 22.39 17.94 -16.20
N GLY A 638 22.26 18.24 -14.90
CA GLY A 638 21.15 17.76 -14.09
C GLY A 638 21.36 16.41 -13.40
N VAL A 639 22.41 15.68 -13.73
CA VAL A 639 22.79 14.43 -13.07
C VAL A 639 23.87 14.67 -12.04
N ARG A 640 23.73 14.11 -10.85
CA ARG A 640 24.75 14.20 -9.80
C ARG A 640 25.65 12.98 -9.83
N VAL A 641 26.94 13.21 -10.02
CA VAL A 641 27.96 12.17 -10.10
C VAL A 641 29.15 12.52 -9.20
N THR A 642 29.93 11.54 -8.79
CA THR A 642 31.20 11.81 -8.09
C THR A 642 32.22 12.45 -9.06
N PRO A 643 33.17 13.27 -8.57
CA PRO A 643 34.16 13.93 -9.45
C PRO A 643 34.95 12.96 -10.34
N ASP A 644 35.23 11.77 -9.82
CA ASP A 644 35.96 10.68 -10.51
C ASP A 644 35.07 9.82 -11.43
N HIS A 645 33.76 10.09 -11.49
CA HIS A 645 32.83 9.34 -12.34
C HIS A 645 33.20 9.47 -13.82
N LYS A 646 33.21 8.35 -14.53
CA LYS A 646 33.54 8.34 -15.96
C LYS A 646 32.31 8.72 -16.78
N ILE A 647 32.44 9.76 -17.57
CA ILE A 647 31.42 10.25 -18.49
C ILE A 647 31.90 10.09 -19.93
N LEU A 648 31.04 9.55 -20.79
CA LEU A 648 31.33 9.43 -22.20
C LEU A 648 31.04 10.75 -22.90
N THR A 649 32.07 11.39 -23.42
CA THR A 649 31.99 12.62 -24.20
C THR A 649 32.25 12.31 -25.69
N LYS A 650 32.04 13.27 -26.56
CA LYS A 650 32.40 13.12 -28.01
C LYS A 650 33.89 12.81 -28.21
N GLU A 651 34.74 13.13 -27.25
CA GLU A 651 36.20 12.90 -27.27
C GLU A 651 36.62 11.62 -26.52
N GLY A 652 35.68 10.80 -26.05
CA GLY A 652 35.89 9.59 -25.29
C GLY A 652 35.58 9.71 -23.79
N TRP A 653 35.95 8.66 -23.04
CA TRP A 653 35.69 8.60 -21.60
C TRP A 653 36.53 9.58 -20.78
N ARG A 654 35.90 10.49 -20.03
CA ARG A 654 36.55 11.49 -19.18
C ARG A 654 35.99 11.44 -17.77
N CYS A 655 36.79 11.84 -16.76
CA CYS A 655 36.26 12.04 -15.41
C CYS A 655 35.34 13.26 -15.37
N ALA A 656 34.23 13.17 -14.61
CA ALA A 656 33.25 14.23 -14.49
C ALA A 656 33.87 15.59 -14.08
N GLU A 657 34.85 15.59 -13.19
CA GLU A 657 35.58 16.79 -12.76
C GLU A 657 36.39 17.46 -13.87
N THR A 658 36.77 16.69 -14.90
CA THR A 658 37.55 17.19 -16.04
C THR A 658 36.70 17.64 -17.21
N CYS A 659 35.38 17.42 -17.15
CA CYS A 659 34.44 17.87 -18.15
C CYS A 659 34.17 19.38 -17.97
N ASN A 660 34.29 20.14 -19.04
CA ASN A 660 34.00 21.58 -19.04
C ASN A 660 32.71 21.86 -19.83
N GLY A 661 32.16 23.05 -19.72
CA GLY A 661 30.92 23.44 -20.35
C GLY A 661 30.88 23.41 -21.88
N LEU A 662 31.98 23.02 -22.54
CA LEU A 662 32.11 22.86 -23.99
C LEU A 662 32.10 21.38 -24.40
N ASP A 663 32.27 20.45 -23.43
CA ASP A 663 32.24 19.03 -23.70
C ASP A 663 30.79 18.62 -24.00
N ARG A 664 30.60 17.98 -25.14
CA ARG A 664 29.30 17.38 -25.50
C ARG A 664 29.27 15.95 -25.04
N LEU A 665 28.23 15.59 -24.26
CA LEU A 665 28.00 14.19 -23.93
C LEU A 665 27.58 13.41 -25.18
N ARG A 666 28.13 12.22 -25.34
CA ARG A 666 27.77 11.33 -26.43
C ARG A 666 26.61 10.44 -25.99
N VAL A 667 25.41 10.73 -26.51
CA VAL A 667 24.23 9.91 -26.26
C VAL A 667 23.69 9.44 -27.60
N GLN A 668 23.63 8.13 -27.78
CA GLN A 668 23.01 7.52 -28.94
C GLN A 668 22.02 6.47 -28.45
N LEU A 669 20.72 6.67 -28.74
CA LEU A 669 19.68 5.72 -28.35
C LEU A 669 19.65 4.53 -29.33
N PRO A 670 19.33 3.29 -28.86
CA PRO A 670 19.19 2.13 -29.73
C PRO A 670 18.05 2.32 -30.72
N THR A 671 18.29 2.05 -31.97
CA THR A 671 17.32 2.20 -33.06
C THR A 671 16.20 1.17 -33.03
N ASP A 672 16.39 0.06 -32.34
CA ASP A 672 15.48 -1.10 -32.35
C ASP A 672 14.34 -0.99 -31.34
N HIS A 673 14.28 0.10 -30.56
CA HIS A 673 13.27 0.32 -29.51
C HIS A 673 12.38 1.53 -29.82
N TRP A 674 12.34 2.00 -31.07
CA TRP A 674 11.44 3.06 -31.47
C TRP A 674 10.04 2.50 -31.75
N PRO A 675 8.97 3.09 -31.21
CA PRO A 675 7.61 2.64 -31.47
C PRO A 675 7.14 3.12 -32.85
N GLY A 676 7.47 2.37 -33.87
CA GLY A 676 7.09 2.66 -35.26
C GLY A 676 7.67 1.55 -36.14
N GLY A 677 6.97 0.42 -36.13
CA GLY A 677 7.34 -0.70 -36.97
C GLY A 677 7.16 -0.43 -38.45
N ASP A 678 8.03 -1.01 -39.22
CA ASP A 678 7.98 -1.29 -40.66
C ASP A 678 7.58 -0.16 -41.61
N ALA A 679 8.53 0.35 -42.26
CA ALA A 679 8.67 0.62 -43.68
C ALA A 679 9.59 1.84 -43.88
N ASP A 680 10.76 1.68 -43.81
CA ASP A 680 11.76 2.18 -44.73
C ASP A 680 13.17 1.94 -44.15
N ARG A 681 13.83 0.93 -44.64
CA ARG A 681 15.23 0.68 -44.31
C ARG A 681 16.14 1.71 -45.00
N ARG A 682 15.96 2.97 -44.60
CA ARG A 682 17.01 3.97 -44.75
C ARG A 682 17.52 4.27 -43.35
N ARG A 683 18.77 3.93 -43.07
CA ARG A 683 19.45 4.38 -41.86
C ARG A 683 19.19 5.88 -41.75
N PRO A 684 18.55 6.36 -40.66
CA PRO A 684 18.50 7.80 -40.42
C PRO A 684 19.95 8.26 -40.24
N GLU A 685 20.39 9.17 -41.07
CA GLU A 685 21.50 10.04 -40.71
C GLU A 685 21.25 10.58 -39.30
N LYS A 686 22.30 10.55 -38.48
CA LYS A 686 22.35 11.02 -37.10
C LYS A 686 21.22 12.01 -36.76
N VAL A 687 20.14 11.50 -36.17
CA VAL A 687 19.09 12.37 -35.58
C VAL A 687 19.68 12.90 -34.28
N GLU A 688 20.22 14.11 -34.33
CA GLU A 688 20.46 14.93 -33.14
C GLU A 688 19.06 15.26 -32.59
N SER A 689 18.58 14.46 -31.63
CA SER A 689 17.33 14.74 -30.96
C SER A 689 17.46 16.08 -30.23
N PRO A 690 16.52 17.02 -30.42
CA PRO A 690 16.55 18.31 -29.70
C PRO A 690 16.50 18.16 -28.17
N LEU A 691 16.10 16.99 -27.67
CA LEU A 691 16.06 16.65 -26.24
C LEU A 691 17.46 16.36 -25.66
N PHE A 692 18.45 16.08 -26.49
CA PHE A 692 19.79 15.65 -26.09
C PHE A 692 20.93 16.46 -26.70
N ASP A 693 20.66 17.67 -27.26
CA ASP A 693 21.74 18.62 -27.59
C ASP A 693 22.24 19.27 -26.27
N LEU A 694 22.94 18.47 -25.49
CA LEU A 694 23.47 18.82 -24.19
C LEU A 694 24.73 19.67 -24.38
N ARG A 695 24.53 20.95 -24.67
CA ARG A 695 25.60 21.93 -24.52
C ARG A 695 25.62 22.41 -23.07
N PHE A 696 26.58 21.94 -22.31
CA PHE A 696 26.82 22.47 -20.97
C PHE A 696 27.37 23.90 -21.11
N ASN A 697 26.47 24.91 -21.07
CA ASN A 697 26.85 26.29 -20.89
C ASN A 697 25.91 26.96 -19.87
N PRO A 698 26.36 27.08 -18.60
CA PRO A 698 25.52 27.64 -17.53
C PRO A 698 25.19 29.14 -17.73
N ARG A 699 25.81 29.82 -18.71
CA ARG A 699 25.62 31.27 -18.94
C ARG A 699 24.60 31.61 -20.02
N ASN A 700 24.15 30.65 -20.84
CA ASN A 700 23.35 30.95 -22.06
C ASN A 700 21.97 30.31 -22.10
N ARG A 701 21.44 29.79 -21.01
CA ARG A 701 20.01 29.42 -20.97
C ARG A 701 19.21 30.57 -20.40
N PRO A 702 18.28 31.14 -21.19
CA PRO A 702 17.27 32.00 -20.62
C PRO A 702 16.47 31.20 -19.59
N ALA A 703 16.20 31.81 -18.44
CA ALA A 703 15.31 31.20 -17.44
C ALA A 703 13.96 30.95 -18.13
N ARG A 704 13.54 29.67 -18.16
CA ARG A 704 12.19 29.34 -18.62
C ARG A 704 11.18 30.10 -17.78
N SER A 705 10.18 30.71 -18.45
CA SER A 705 9.10 31.43 -17.77
C SER A 705 8.31 30.50 -16.84
N ALA A 706 7.61 31.05 -15.89
CA ALA A 706 6.72 30.28 -15.03
C ALA A 706 5.65 29.56 -15.84
N GLU A 707 5.12 30.18 -16.90
CA GLU A 707 4.13 29.61 -17.84
C GLU A 707 4.67 28.40 -18.61
N GLU A 708 5.93 28.43 -19.09
CA GLU A 708 6.55 27.24 -19.73
C GLU A 708 6.75 26.09 -18.77
N ARG A 709 6.87 26.33 -17.46
CA ARG A 709 6.95 25.28 -16.42
C ARG A 709 5.60 24.68 -16.10
N GLU A 710 4.53 25.48 -16.08
CA GLU A 710 3.15 24.99 -15.90
C GLU A 710 2.70 24.16 -17.11
N ASP A 711 2.94 24.63 -18.32
CA ASP A 711 2.63 23.86 -19.57
C ASP A 711 3.40 22.52 -19.60
N TRP A 712 4.60 22.47 -19.05
CA TRP A 712 5.39 21.24 -18.95
C TRP A 712 4.85 20.29 -17.89
N GLN A 713 4.39 20.80 -16.74
CA GLN A 713 3.76 19.99 -15.71
C GLN A 713 2.41 19.42 -16.19
N GLU A 714 1.59 20.21 -16.87
CA GLU A 714 0.37 19.73 -17.51
C GLU A 714 0.64 18.71 -18.61
N ARG A 715 1.66 18.91 -19.44
CA ARG A 715 2.09 17.93 -20.45
C ARG A 715 2.61 16.65 -19.83
N PHE A 716 3.28 16.75 -18.69
CA PHE A 716 3.75 15.59 -17.93
C PHE A 716 2.60 14.78 -17.36
N VAL A 717 1.62 15.43 -16.74
CA VAL A 717 0.39 14.77 -16.25
C VAL A 717 -0.35 14.11 -17.42
N ARG A 718 -0.50 14.81 -18.55
CA ARG A 718 -1.13 14.24 -19.76
C ARG A 718 -0.32 13.11 -20.40
N LEU A 719 1.00 13.10 -20.30
CA LEU A 719 1.86 12.00 -20.75
C LEU A 719 1.75 10.80 -19.80
N PHE A 720 1.68 11.04 -18.51
CA PHE A 720 1.46 9.99 -17.51
C PHE A 720 0.05 9.39 -17.62
N ASP A 721 -0.95 10.23 -17.86
CA ASP A 721 -2.32 9.83 -18.17
C ASP A 721 -2.39 9.00 -19.47
N LYS A 722 -1.61 9.36 -20.49
CA LYS A 722 -1.51 8.60 -21.73
C LYS A 722 -0.68 7.31 -21.60
N ALA A 723 0.27 7.23 -20.66
CA ALA A 723 1.05 6.02 -20.41
C ALA A 723 0.22 4.89 -19.78
N VAL A 724 -0.89 5.23 -19.11
CA VAL A 724 -1.88 4.25 -18.62
C VAL A 724 -2.83 3.79 -19.73
N TYR A 725 -3.07 4.64 -20.76
CA TYR A 725 -3.94 4.38 -21.89
C TYR A 725 -3.26 4.83 -23.20
N ILE A 726 -2.56 3.94 -23.86
CA ILE A 726 -1.96 4.24 -25.15
C ILE A 726 -3.02 4.03 -26.25
N ARG A 727 -3.26 5.04 -27.08
CA ARG A 727 -4.04 4.86 -28.32
C ARG A 727 -3.34 3.84 -29.22
N GLY A 728 -3.98 2.77 -29.54
CA GLY A 728 -3.50 1.74 -30.45
C GLY A 728 -4.59 1.33 -31.44
N GLU A 729 -4.25 1.31 -32.72
CA GLU A 729 -4.97 0.54 -33.71
C GLU A 729 -4.60 -0.93 -33.50
N ASP A 730 -5.57 -1.83 -33.63
CA ASP A 730 -5.53 -3.28 -33.49
C ASP A 730 -4.16 -3.94 -33.63
N ASP A 731 -3.38 -4.04 -32.56
CA ASP A 731 -2.28 -5.02 -32.51
C ASP A 731 -2.14 -5.58 -31.08
N THR A 732 -2.41 -6.86 -30.95
CA THR A 732 -2.43 -7.64 -29.71
C THR A 732 -1.04 -8.02 -29.19
N ARG A 733 0.03 -7.38 -29.66
CA ARG A 733 1.39 -7.69 -29.23
C ARG A 733 1.77 -6.88 -27.98
N ASP A 734 2.39 -7.56 -27.04
CA ASP A 734 3.00 -6.98 -25.84
C ASP A 734 3.96 -5.83 -26.19
N VAL A 735 3.51 -4.60 -26.00
CA VAL A 735 4.40 -3.45 -26.08
C VAL A 735 4.99 -3.18 -24.71
N LYS A 736 6.27 -3.32 -24.60
CA LYS A 736 7.01 -2.91 -23.42
C LYS A 736 6.90 -1.38 -23.28
N THR A 737 6.21 -0.92 -22.24
CA THR A 737 5.89 0.50 -21.98
C THR A 737 7.06 1.33 -21.48
N SER A 738 8.18 0.69 -21.28
CA SER A 738 9.36 1.22 -20.62
C SER A 738 9.94 2.52 -21.22
N GLY A 739 9.84 2.72 -22.52
CA GLY A 739 10.48 3.87 -23.16
C GLY A 739 9.80 5.23 -22.96
N LEU A 740 8.46 5.27 -23.02
CA LEU A 740 7.71 6.54 -22.94
C LEU A 740 7.53 7.05 -21.50
N CYS A 741 7.28 6.13 -20.57
CA CYS A 741 7.14 6.49 -19.16
C CYS A 741 8.47 6.91 -18.52
N GLY A 742 9.57 6.26 -18.93
CA GLY A 742 10.91 6.57 -18.46
C GLY A 742 11.45 7.93 -18.90
N LEU A 743 11.20 8.31 -20.15
CA LEU A 743 11.60 9.64 -20.67
C LEU A 743 10.89 10.77 -19.91
N ALA A 744 9.60 10.61 -19.62
CA ALA A 744 8.85 11.59 -18.88
C ALA A 744 9.30 11.72 -17.40
N LEU A 745 9.65 10.59 -16.77
CA LEU A 745 10.15 10.59 -15.39
C LEU A 745 11.57 11.15 -15.26
N HIS A 746 12.45 10.92 -16.25
CA HIS A 746 13.81 11.45 -16.26
C HIS A 746 13.84 12.98 -16.29
N ASP A 747 13.01 13.57 -17.14
CA ASP A 747 13.00 15.05 -17.31
C ASP A 747 12.40 15.78 -16.09
N THR A 748 11.40 15.20 -15.42
CA THR A 748 10.84 15.76 -14.17
C THR A 748 11.73 15.62 -12.96
N THR A 749 12.45 14.49 -12.84
CA THR A 749 13.36 14.27 -11.71
C THR A 749 14.57 15.20 -11.80
N THR A 750 15.09 15.42 -12.99
CA THR A 750 16.24 16.34 -13.21
C THR A 750 15.85 17.80 -13.08
N GLY A 751 14.67 18.20 -13.53
CA GLY A 751 14.16 19.56 -13.40
C GLY A 751 13.99 20.00 -11.95
N ASN A 752 13.42 19.14 -11.11
CA ASN A 752 13.18 19.45 -9.70
C ASN A 752 14.45 19.29 -8.82
N ALA A 753 15.29 18.32 -9.11
CA ALA A 753 16.58 18.16 -8.41
C ALA A 753 17.52 19.35 -8.70
N ALA A 754 17.56 19.84 -9.94
CA ALA A 754 18.36 21.01 -10.29
C ALA A 754 17.88 22.30 -9.58
N HIS A 755 16.59 22.45 -9.33
CA HIS A 755 16.06 23.65 -8.67
C HIS A 755 16.35 23.66 -7.16
N CYS A 756 16.26 22.53 -6.50
CA CYS A 756 16.60 22.39 -5.08
C CYS A 756 18.11 22.54 -4.81
N THR A 757 18.95 22.01 -5.70
CA THR A 757 20.41 22.07 -5.56
C THR A 757 21.00 23.43 -5.92
N THR A 758 20.43 24.16 -6.88
CA THR A 758 20.95 25.48 -7.29
C THR A 758 20.81 26.50 -6.16
N LYS A 759 19.72 26.49 -5.40
CA LYS A 759 19.57 27.37 -4.22
C LYS A 759 20.48 27.02 -3.06
N ARG A 760 20.79 25.75 -2.85
CA ARG A 760 21.75 25.32 -1.79
C ARG A 760 23.21 25.49 -2.24
N CYS A 761 23.54 25.22 -3.50
CA CYS A 761 24.88 25.43 -4.04
C CYS A 761 25.26 26.91 -4.12
N LEU A 762 24.34 27.83 -4.44
CA LEU A 762 24.60 29.28 -4.42
C LEU A 762 24.90 29.82 -3.02
N ARG A 763 24.49 29.12 -1.94
CA ARG A 763 24.92 29.45 -0.57
C ARG A 763 26.29 28.88 -0.19
N LEU A 764 26.75 27.83 -0.87
CA LEU A 764 28.04 27.16 -0.61
C LEU A 764 29.18 27.69 -1.51
N LEU A 765 28.85 28.37 -2.63
CA LEU A 765 29.82 28.88 -3.62
C LEU A 765 30.07 30.42 -3.50
N ARG A 766 29.81 31.03 -2.35
CA ARG A 766 30.36 32.34 -2.10
C ARG A 766 31.84 32.17 -1.73
N PRO A 767 32.80 32.76 -2.48
CA PRO A 767 34.20 32.61 -2.19
C PRO A 767 34.55 33.29 -0.88
N ALA A 768 35.17 32.57 0.02
CA ALA A 768 35.84 33.09 1.15
C ALA A 768 37.15 33.77 0.69
N ASN A 769 37.00 35.00 0.24
CA ASN A 769 38.14 35.92 0.15
C ASN A 769 37.74 37.22 0.84
N THR A 770 38.07 37.31 2.09
CA THR A 770 38.51 38.51 2.75
C THR A 770 39.04 38.21 4.15
N VAL A 771 40.36 38.36 4.24
CA VAL A 771 41.11 38.90 5.35
C VAL A 771 40.94 38.31 6.75
N ARG A 772 42.00 37.57 7.12
CA ARG A 772 42.37 37.23 8.50
C ARG A 772 42.43 38.49 9.38
N ARG A 773 41.62 38.52 10.44
CA ARG A 773 41.98 39.12 11.74
C ARG A 773 41.47 38.20 12.84
N PRO A 774 42.27 38.01 13.91
CA PRO A 774 41.95 37.07 14.97
C PRO A 774 40.96 37.70 15.96
N MET A 775 39.77 37.16 16.07
CA MET A 775 38.89 37.51 17.19
C MET A 775 39.04 36.52 18.34
N ARG A 776 39.41 37.08 19.45
CA ARG A 776 39.54 36.49 20.78
C ARG A 776 38.31 35.66 21.11
N ARG A 777 38.55 34.43 21.58
CA ARG A 777 37.61 33.61 22.30
C ARG A 777 37.00 34.38 23.47
N ARG A 778 35.73 34.75 23.40
CA ARG A 778 34.92 35.04 24.57
C ARG A 778 34.16 33.77 24.94
N ARG A 779 34.64 33.13 26.02
CA ARG A 779 33.90 32.13 26.77
C ARG A 779 32.73 32.86 27.46
N LEU A 780 31.51 32.57 27.12
CA LEU A 780 30.33 32.90 27.93
C LEU A 780 30.20 31.81 28.99
N CYS A 781 30.67 32.15 30.19
CA CYS A 781 30.46 31.42 31.42
C CYS A 781 29.04 31.66 31.91
N TRP A 782 28.17 30.65 31.87
CA TRP A 782 26.97 30.68 32.70
C TRP A 782 27.34 30.29 34.13
N ARG A 783 27.25 31.27 34.98
CA ARG A 783 27.42 31.09 36.44
C ARG A 783 26.26 30.26 36.98
N ARG A 784 26.56 29.06 37.41
CA ARG A 784 25.83 28.39 38.49
C ARG A 784 26.22 29.05 39.80
N ARG A 785 25.24 29.57 40.51
CA ARG A 785 25.41 29.83 41.93
C ARG A 785 25.27 28.47 42.64
N GLY A 786 26.39 27.95 43.09
CA GLY A 786 26.45 26.88 44.05
C GLY A 786 26.62 27.49 45.43
N ALA A 787 25.84 27.03 46.37
CA ALA A 787 26.15 27.17 47.77
C ALA A 787 26.89 25.91 48.22
N LEU A 788 28.11 26.11 48.65
CA LEU A 788 28.85 25.17 49.44
C LEU A 788 28.16 24.97 50.80
N LEU A 789 28.08 23.74 51.23
CA LEU A 789 28.31 23.40 52.64
C LEU A 789 28.85 21.97 52.75
N THR A 790 29.86 21.88 53.49
CA THR A 790 30.82 20.87 53.87
C THR A 790 30.23 19.68 54.65
N SER A 791 30.83 18.53 54.40
CA SER A 791 31.18 17.41 55.31
C SER A 791 30.43 17.20 56.62
N SER A 792 29.96 16.02 56.88
CA SER A 792 30.56 15.04 57.84
C SER A 792 29.52 13.97 58.25
N SER A 793 29.97 12.76 58.17
CA SER A 793 29.81 11.62 59.06
C SER A 793 28.48 11.31 59.75
N ALA A 794 28.10 10.05 59.52
CA ALA A 794 27.73 9.06 60.57
C ALA A 794 26.29 8.94 60.99
N ARG A 795 25.84 7.71 60.83
CA ARG A 795 25.03 6.87 61.76
C ARG A 795 23.53 7.15 61.98
N ASN A 796 22.85 6.11 61.63
CA ASN A 796 21.76 5.41 62.35
C ASN A 796 20.49 6.16 62.73
N SER A 797 19.46 5.57 62.31
CA SER A 797 18.29 5.05 63.06
C SER A 797 16.96 5.57 62.56
N ARG A 798 16.14 4.59 62.29
CA ARG A 798 14.68 4.45 62.53
C ARG A 798 13.83 5.73 62.64
N ALA A 799 12.84 5.68 61.85
CA ALA A 799 11.43 5.75 62.25
C ALA A 799 10.57 6.69 61.38
N THR A 800 9.56 6.10 60.84
CA THR A 800 8.15 6.53 60.76
C THR A 800 7.79 7.85 60.12
N SER A 801 6.91 7.67 59.18
CA SER A 801 5.67 8.43 58.90
C SER A 801 5.68 9.40 57.75
N THR A 802 4.80 9.04 56.91
CA THR A 802 3.71 9.76 56.25
C THR A 802 3.97 10.72 55.08
N VAL A 803 3.29 10.34 54.06
CA VAL A 803 2.36 11.09 53.22
C VAL A 803 2.92 11.80 51.95
N SER A 804 2.40 11.24 50.88
CA SER A 804 1.85 11.77 49.65
C SER A 804 2.80 12.17 48.53
N ALA A 805 2.69 11.54 47.40
CA ALA A 805 1.94 12.06 46.30
C ALA A 805 2.06 11.15 45.06
N HIS A 806 0.95 10.79 44.59
CA HIS A 806 0.49 10.62 43.20
C HIS A 806 1.44 10.05 42.09
N GLY A 807 1.16 8.83 41.76
CA GLY A 807 1.37 8.25 40.43
C GLY A 807 0.34 7.17 40.21
N PRO A 808 -0.30 7.06 39.04
CA PRO A 808 -1.38 6.08 38.84
C PRO A 808 -0.82 4.75 38.40
N LEU A 809 -0.96 3.77 39.27
CA LEU A 809 -0.90 2.33 38.94
C LEU A 809 -2.30 1.85 38.61
N PHE A 810 -2.52 1.40 37.37
CA PHE A 810 -3.63 0.50 37.06
C PHE A 810 -3.08 -0.89 36.83
N ALA A 811 -3.22 -1.72 37.81
CA ALA A 811 -3.26 -3.19 37.71
C ALA A 811 -4.00 -3.72 38.90
N ARG A 812 -5.14 -4.37 38.68
CA ARG A 812 -5.51 -5.64 39.35
C ARG A 812 -6.95 -6.07 39.05
N ARG A 813 -6.99 -7.26 38.43
CA ARG A 813 -7.71 -8.47 38.87
C ARG A 813 -9.21 -8.37 39.02
N TRP A 814 -9.89 -9.12 38.15
CA TRP A 814 -11.12 -9.81 38.55
C TRP A 814 -10.90 -11.30 38.50
N THR A 815 -10.96 -11.89 39.69
CA THR A 815 -11.14 -13.33 39.92
C THR A 815 -12.59 -13.58 40.24
N THR A 816 -13.15 -14.53 39.53
CA THR A 816 -14.19 -15.51 39.87
C THR A 816 -15.16 -15.21 41.01
N SER A 817 -16.45 -15.21 40.69
CA SER A 817 -17.41 -16.00 41.48
C SER A 817 -18.59 -16.45 40.61
N LEU A 818 -18.71 -17.76 40.56
CA LEU A 818 -19.90 -18.50 40.18
C LEU A 818 -20.98 -18.26 41.21
N SER A 819 -22.20 -17.93 40.82
CA SER A 819 -23.39 -18.43 41.54
C SER A 819 -24.59 -18.48 40.59
N ARG A 820 -25.09 -19.67 40.49
CA ARG A 820 -26.40 -20.10 39.94
C ARG A 820 -27.54 -19.19 40.39
N ARG A 821 -28.47 -18.92 39.52
CA ARG A 821 -29.90 -19.19 39.82
C ARG A 821 -30.75 -19.35 38.56
N ARG A 822 -31.59 -20.30 38.63
CA ARG A 822 -32.57 -20.83 37.69
C ARG A 822 -33.85 -20.00 37.64
N ARG A 823 -34.53 -20.14 36.50
CA ARG A 823 -36.00 -20.21 36.29
C ARG A 823 -36.80 -18.91 36.22
N GLY A 824 -37.57 -18.88 35.13
CA GLY A 824 -38.95 -18.49 35.14
C GLY A 824 -39.46 -17.90 33.82
N THR A 825 -39.94 -18.81 32.99
CA THR A 825 -41.16 -18.70 32.12
C THR A 825 -41.86 -17.33 32.01
N ARG A 826 -41.91 -16.72 30.81
CA ARG A 826 -43.03 -16.72 29.85
C ARG A 826 -42.56 -16.07 28.54
#